data_b8df8ccb087ed04f8b946568f6e988e5
#
_entry.id   b8df8ccb087ed04f8b946568f6e988e5
#
_cell.length_a   1.000
_cell.length_b   1.000
_cell.length_c   1.000
_cell.angle_alpha   90.00
_cell.angle_beta   90.00
_cell.angle_gamma   90.00
#
_symmetry.space_group_name_H-M   'P 1'
#
loop_
_entity.id
_entity.type
_entity.pdbx_description
1 polymer ?
#
loop_
_entity_poly.entity_id
_entity_poly.type
_entity_poly.pdbx_seq_one_letter_code
_entity_poly.pdbx_strand_id
1 'polypeptide(L)'
;MSQTLSASALLAVPLAPLAGALAAGILGTSFGGNWIGRRLSHSLTILGVLVAFIISAMTLKSVAIDGARFNETLYTWMNVGGLKMEIGFLVDGLTAMMMCVVTFVSLMVHIYTIGYMEEDEGYNRFFAYISLFTFSMLMLVMSNNMLQLFFGWEAVGLVSYLLIGFWFNKPTAIFANMKAFLVNRVGDFGFILGIGLIAAYAGTLNYAEAFAKADELSRLTFPGTGWMLVTVVCICLFIGAMGKSAQFPLHVWLPDSMEGPTPISALIHAATMVTAGIFMVARMSPLFELSDTALSFVMVIGAITALFMGFLGIIQNDIKRVVAYSTLSQLGYMTVALGASAYSVAVFHLMTHAFFKALLFLAAGSVIIGMHHNQDIRWMGGVRKYMPVTWITSLLGTLALIGTPLFAGFYSKDSIIEAVHESHLAGAGFAYFAVLAGVFVTAFYSFRLYFLVFHGKERFDQNPDAHHHGHDDHGHHGEHHAPHESPWVVTVPLILLAIPSVVIGFMTIEPMLYGGFFKDAIFVNLEKHPAMEELKQLFHGPAQMALHGLMAPPFWLALSGSVLAWYMYMVNPALPAAIKRMFMPVFTLLDNKYYFDWFNENVLARGTRLLGTALWKGGDQKLIDGALVNGSWKLVGWVSGVVRRLQSGYIYHYAFGMIVGVFVLMTYFVWLNR
;
A
#
# COMPACT_ATOMS: atom_id res chain seq x y z
N MET A 1 33.84 11.75 16.47
CA MET A 1 33.56 10.35 16.84
C MET A 1 32.10 10.04 16.56
N SER A 2 31.84 9.21 15.56
CA SER A 2 30.48 8.71 15.31
C SER A 2 30.06 7.86 16.50
N GLN A 3 29.01 8.27 17.21
CA GLN A 3 28.42 7.42 18.24
C GLN A 3 27.79 6.20 17.54
N THR A 4 28.21 5.02 17.93
CA THR A 4 27.58 3.79 17.49
C THR A 4 26.23 3.64 18.18
N LEU A 5 25.20 3.37 17.40
CA LEU A 5 23.87 3.08 17.94
C LEU A 5 23.89 1.72 18.66
N SER A 6 23.12 1.63 19.75
CA SER A 6 23.00 0.41 20.52
C SER A 6 22.11 -0.63 19.80
N ALA A 7 22.62 -1.81 19.56
CA ALA A 7 21.83 -2.90 18.99
C ALA A 7 20.62 -3.27 19.85
N SER A 8 20.78 -3.24 21.18
CA SER A 8 19.69 -3.52 22.12
C SER A 8 18.58 -2.48 22.04
N ALA A 9 18.93 -1.19 21.94
CA ALA A 9 17.95 -0.12 21.79
C ALA A 9 17.20 -0.24 20.47
N LEU A 10 17.90 -0.53 19.38
CA LEU A 10 17.28 -0.72 18.07
C LEU A 10 16.36 -1.93 18.04
N LEU A 11 16.74 -3.00 18.70
CA LEU A 11 15.91 -4.21 18.79
C LEU A 11 14.61 -3.95 19.58
N ALA A 12 14.65 -3.07 20.57
CA ALA A 12 13.46 -2.68 21.33
C ALA A 12 12.42 -1.95 20.47
N VAL A 13 12.81 -1.31 19.38
CA VAL A 13 11.89 -0.55 18.53
C VAL A 13 10.80 -1.46 17.91
N PRO A 14 11.12 -2.56 17.22
CA PRO A 14 10.07 -3.48 16.74
C PRO A 14 9.51 -4.37 17.84
N LEU A 15 10.31 -4.76 18.83
CA LEU A 15 9.87 -5.74 19.84
C LEU A 15 8.90 -5.17 20.87
N ALA A 16 8.97 -3.87 21.19
CA ALA A 16 8.03 -3.25 22.13
C ALA A 16 6.58 -3.27 21.60
N PRO A 17 6.29 -2.85 20.35
CA PRO A 17 4.96 -3.05 19.78
C PRO A 17 4.53 -4.52 19.69
N LEU A 18 5.46 -5.41 19.38
CA LEU A 18 5.17 -6.86 19.33
C LEU A 18 4.75 -7.39 20.71
N ALA A 19 5.45 -7.00 21.76
CA ALA A 19 5.12 -7.40 23.12
C ALA A 19 3.72 -6.92 23.51
N GLY A 20 3.38 -5.67 23.20
CA GLY A 20 2.04 -5.12 23.40
C GLY A 20 0.97 -5.88 22.62
N ALA A 21 1.26 -6.20 21.36
CA ALA A 21 0.36 -6.95 20.49
C ALA A 21 0.08 -8.36 21.05
N LEU A 22 1.13 -9.06 21.49
CA LEU A 22 0.98 -10.39 22.08
C LEU A 22 0.20 -10.36 23.38
N ALA A 23 0.47 -9.38 24.25
CA ALA A 23 -0.26 -9.23 25.50
C ALA A 23 -1.75 -8.97 25.25
N ALA A 24 -2.10 -8.02 24.40
CA ALA A 24 -3.50 -7.71 24.09
C ALA A 24 -4.19 -8.83 23.30
N GLY A 25 -3.49 -9.45 22.36
CA GLY A 25 -4.07 -10.48 21.49
C GLY A 25 -4.23 -11.83 22.16
N ILE A 26 -3.31 -12.22 23.02
CA ILE A 26 -3.36 -13.51 23.70
C ILE A 26 -4.11 -13.39 25.02
N LEU A 27 -3.72 -12.45 25.88
CA LEU A 27 -4.28 -12.32 27.21
C LEU A 27 -5.58 -11.51 27.25
N GLY A 28 -5.81 -10.64 26.26
CA GLY A 28 -6.99 -9.77 26.20
C GLY A 28 -8.17 -10.33 25.41
N THR A 29 -8.00 -11.51 24.79
CA THR A 29 -9.06 -12.16 23.98
C THR A 29 -9.38 -13.56 24.53
N SER A 30 -10.45 -14.16 24.00
CA SER A 30 -10.85 -15.52 24.36
C SER A 30 -9.78 -16.57 24.06
N PHE A 31 -8.85 -16.28 23.17
CA PHE A 31 -7.76 -17.19 22.82
C PHE A 31 -6.90 -17.55 24.05
N GLY A 32 -6.57 -16.56 24.88
CA GLY A 32 -5.79 -16.78 26.12
C GLY A 32 -6.60 -16.68 27.40
N GLY A 33 -7.95 -16.63 27.33
CA GLY A 33 -8.83 -16.68 28.49
C GLY A 33 -9.28 -15.34 29.06
N ASN A 34 -9.13 -14.24 28.31
CA ASN A 34 -9.59 -12.88 28.71
C ASN A 34 -9.02 -12.41 30.07
N TRP A 35 -7.72 -12.62 30.29
CA TRP A 35 -7.04 -12.26 31.54
C TRP A 35 -6.97 -10.75 31.77
N ILE A 36 -6.92 -9.94 30.71
CA ILE A 36 -6.80 -8.49 30.79
C ILE A 36 -7.99 -7.82 30.14
N GLY A 37 -8.43 -6.68 30.72
CA GLY A 37 -9.52 -5.89 30.20
C GLY A 37 -9.08 -4.87 29.16
N ARG A 38 -10.03 -4.06 28.72
CA ARG A 38 -9.81 -3.02 27.69
C ARG A 38 -8.75 -2.01 28.09
N ARG A 39 -8.83 -1.51 29.35
CA ARG A 39 -7.92 -0.48 29.85
C ARG A 39 -6.47 -0.96 29.86
N LEU A 40 -6.22 -2.18 30.32
CA LEU A 40 -4.86 -2.73 30.33
C LEU A 40 -4.36 -3.05 28.92
N SER A 41 -5.24 -3.57 28.05
CA SER A 41 -4.88 -3.86 26.66
C SER A 41 -4.41 -2.61 25.90
N HIS A 42 -5.21 -1.54 25.93
CA HIS A 42 -4.79 -0.33 25.24
C HIS A 42 -3.58 0.33 25.91
N SER A 43 -3.46 0.24 27.23
CA SER A 43 -2.31 0.80 27.95
C SER A 43 -1.01 0.09 27.57
N LEU A 44 -1.01 -1.23 27.48
CA LEU A 44 0.18 -2.00 27.11
C LEU A 44 0.58 -1.78 25.65
N THR A 45 -0.39 -1.76 24.73
CA THR A 45 -0.09 -1.52 23.32
C THR A 45 0.40 -0.11 23.07
N ILE A 46 -0.21 0.88 23.69
CA ILE A 46 0.22 2.28 23.59
C ILE A 46 1.60 2.47 24.20
N LEU A 47 1.87 1.86 25.36
CA LEU A 47 3.20 1.91 25.97
C LEU A 47 4.27 1.33 25.05
N GLY A 48 3.99 0.19 24.42
CA GLY A 48 4.93 -0.43 23.48
C GLY A 48 5.25 0.49 22.30
N VAL A 49 4.25 1.10 21.71
CA VAL A 49 4.44 2.03 20.59
C VAL A 49 5.11 3.33 21.05
N LEU A 50 4.80 3.81 22.25
CA LEU A 50 5.45 4.99 22.83
C LEU A 50 6.94 4.74 23.04
N VAL A 51 7.33 3.60 23.59
CA VAL A 51 8.74 3.22 23.75
C VAL A 51 9.43 3.18 22.39
N ALA A 52 8.79 2.56 21.39
CA ALA A 52 9.31 2.52 20.03
C ALA A 52 9.51 3.92 19.43
N PHE A 53 8.56 4.82 19.65
CA PHE A 53 8.65 6.21 19.18
C PHE A 53 9.77 6.98 19.85
N ILE A 54 9.90 6.87 21.18
CA ILE A 54 10.95 7.58 21.94
C ILE A 54 12.32 7.12 21.44
N ILE A 55 12.55 5.83 21.31
CA ILE A 55 13.82 5.30 20.81
C ILE A 55 14.05 5.73 19.36
N SER A 56 13.01 5.72 18.52
CA SER A 56 13.11 6.17 17.14
C SER A 56 13.48 7.66 17.04
N ALA A 57 12.90 8.50 17.89
CA ALA A 57 13.23 9.93 17.94
C ALA A 57 14.68 10.17 18.39
N MET A 58 15.13 9.44 19.40
CA MET A 58 16.53 9.48 19.85
C MET A 58 17.47 8.99 18.73
N THR A 59 17.09 7.96 18.01
CA THR A 59 17.85 7.43 16.86
C THR A 59 17.93 8.48 15.75
N LEU A 60 16.84 9.14 15.43
CA LEU A 60 16.81 10.21 14.42
C LEU A 60 17.75 11.36 14.81
N LYS A 61 17.72 11.76 16.07
CA LYS A 61 18.64 12.80 16.58
C LYS A 61 20.10 12.37 16.39
N SER A 62 20.43 11.15 16.77
CA SER A 62 21.79 10.62 16.63
C SER A 62 22.23 10.54 15.17
N VAL A 63 21.35 10.08 14.30
CA VAL A 63 21.64 9.95 12.86
C VAL A 63 21.78 11.32 12.20
N ALA A 64 20.88 12.25 12.48
CA ALA A 64 20.84 13.55 11.83
C ALA A 64 21.92 14.51 12.34
N ILE A 65 22.20 14.52 13.64
CA ILE A 65 23.11 15.48 14.27
C ILE A 65 24.50 14.88 14.43
N ASP A 66 24.60 13.68 14.98
CA ASP A 66 25.88 13.04 15.32
C ASP A 66 26.44 12.16 14.18
N GLY A 67 25.69 11.99 13.10
CA GLY A 67 26.09 11.15 11.96
C GLY A 67 26.17 9.67 12.29
N ALA A 68 25.49 9.20 13.33
CA ALA A 68 25.49 7.81 13.74
C ALA A 68 24.87 6.91 12.65
N ARG A 69 25.44 5.70 12.49
CA ARG A 69 24.95 4.70 11.53
C ARG A 69 25.00 3.32 12.18
N PHE A 70 24.19 2.42 11.68
CA PHE A 70 24.16 1.04 12.11
C PHE A 70 23.87 0.14 10.90
N ASN A 71 24.66 -0.90 10.73
CA ASN A 71 24.41 -1.92 9.71
C ASN A 71 25.07 -3.22 10.17
N GLU A 72 24.31 -4.01 10.93
CA GLU A 72 24.79 -5.27 11.46
C GLU A 72 23.70 -6.33 11.42
N THR A 73 24.13 -7.57 11.25
CA THR A 73 23.28 -8.76 11.38
C THR A 73 23.15 -9.11 12.85
N LEU A 74 21.92 -9.27 13.34
CA LEU A 74 21.64 -9.66 14.71
C LEU A 74 21.54 -11.18 14.87
N TYR A 75 20.99 -11.86 13.85
CA TYR A 75 20.72 -13.29 13.91
C TYR A 75 20.78 -13.89 12.51
N THR A 76 21.54 -14.96 12.34
CA THR A 76 21.55 -15.72 11.09
C THR A 76 20.58 -16.88 11.21
N TRP A 77 19.50 -16.82 10.44
CA TRP A 77 18.48 -17.86 10.41
C TRP A 77 19.00 -19.12 9.72
N MET A 78 19.58 -18.95 8.53
CA MET A 78 19.97 -20.07 7.69
C MET A 78 21.12 -19.64 6.76
N ASN A 79 22.01 -20.58 6.47
CA ASN A 79 23.06 -20.42 5.47
C ASN A 79 23.01 -21.62 4.53
N VAL A 80 22.61 -21.41 3.27
CA VAL A 80 22.48 -22.45 2.26
C VAL A 80 23.31 -22.09 1.06
N GLY A 81 24.35 -22.88 0.79
CA GLY A 81 25.20 -22.67 -0.38
C GLY A 81 25.90 -21.31 -0.45
N GLY A 82 26.20 -20.71 0.71
CA GLY A 82 26.78 -19.37 0.79
C GLY A 82 25.77 -18.23 0.81
N LEU A 83 24.49 -18.50 0.55
CA LEU A 83 23.43 -17.53 0.67
C LEU A 83 22.94 -17.49 2.12
N LYS A 84 23.11 -16.34 2.76
CA LYS A 84 22.74 -16.15 4.17
C LYS A 84 21.36 -15.52 4.28
N MET A 85 20.51 -16.15 5.07
CA MET A 85 19.20 -15.63 5.45
C MET A 85 19.31 -15.07 6.87
N GLU A 86 19.25 -13.76 6.98
CA GLU A 86 19.62 -13.04 8.19
C GLU A 86 18.49 -12.13 8.66
N ILE A 87 18.48 -11.85 9.98
CA ILE A 87 17.75 -10.75 10.57
C ILE A 87 18.79 -9.74 11.06
N GLY A 88 18.73 -8.54 10.53
CA GLY A 88 19.62 -7.47 10.86
C GLY A 88 18.96 -6.12 10.69
N PHE A 89 19.69 -5.07 11.02
CA PHE A 89 19.19 -3.71 10.88
C PHE A 89 20.20 -2.87 10.11
N LEU A 90 19.64 -2.03 9.23
CA LEU A 90 20.34 -0.93 8.59
C LEU A 90 19.67 0.36 9.04
N VAL A 91 20.39 1.18 9.79
CA VAL A 91 19.88 2.47 10.27
C VAL A 91 20.73 3.59 9.68
N ASP A 92 20.15 4.31 8.78
CA ASP A 92 20.69 5.51 8.16
C ASP A 92 19.61 6.61 8.18
N GLY A 93 19.80 7.69 7.43
CA GLY A 93 18.82 8.76 7.37
C GLY A 93 17.43 8.31 6.92
N LEU A 94 17.36 7.47 5.91
CA LEU A 94 16.08 6.97 5.39
C LEU A 94 15.37 6.09 6.42
N THR A 95 16.08 5.15 7.04
CA THR A 95 15.52 4.27 8.07
C THR A 95 15.07 5.07 9.29
N ALA A 96 15.89 5.99 9.78
CA ALA A 96 15.57 6.79 10.96
C ALA A 96 14.32 7.64 10.75
N MET A 97 14.21 8.27 9.59
CA MET A 97 13.02 9.04 9.21
C MET A 97 11.78 8.14 9.19
N MET A 98 11.85 6.98 8.55
CA MET A 98 10.74 6.05 8.47
C MET A 98 10.34 5.50 9.84
N MET A 99 11.30 5.18 10.70
CA MET A 99 11.03 4.74 12.07
C MET A 99 10.21 5.78 12.84
N CYS A 100 10.60 7.06 12.74
CA CYS A 100 9.88 8.14 13.41
C CYS A 100 8.49 8.34 12.86
N VAL A 101 8.34 8.34 11.54
CA VAL A 101 7.03 8.51 10.87
C VAL A 101 6.08 7.39 11.27
N VAL A 102 6.53 6.15 11.16
CA VAL A 102 5.69 4.98 11.46
C VAL A 102 5.27 4.97 12.92
N THR A 103 6.21 5.15 13.83
CA THR A 103 5.93 5.07 15.28
C THR A 103 5.08 6.25 15.76
N PHE A 104 5.34 7.46 15.26
CA PHE A 104 4.55 8.64 15.64
C PHE A 104 3.09 8.50 15.17
N VAL A 105 2.88 8.18 13.90
CA VAL A 105 1.52 8.01 13.37
C VAL A 105 0.81 6.86 14.05
N SER A 106 1.51 5.76 14.29
CA SER A 106 0.94 4.62 15.01
C SER A 106 0.55 4.99 16.45
N LEU A 107 1.37 5.77 17.14
CA LEU A 107 1.04 6.26 18.49
C LEU A 107 -0.23 7.11 18.47
N MET A 108 -0.35 8.02 17.51
CA MET A 108 -1.55 8.86 17.36
C MET A 108 -2.77 8.01 17.07
N VAL A 109 -2.64 7.03 16.20
CA VAL A 109 -3.73 6.09 15.87
C VAL A 109 -4.14 5.26 17.09
N HIS A 110 -3.19 4.79 17.88
CA HIS A 110 -3.50 4.02 19.10
C HIS A 110 -4.30 4.86 20.10
N ILE A 111 -3.88 6.10 20.36
CA ILE A 111 -4.59 6.99 21.28
C ILE A 111 -6.00 7.30 20.74
N TYR A 112 -6.10 7.62 19.46
CA TYR A 112 -7.36 7.89 18.78
C TYR A 112 -8.34 6.71 18.87
N THR A 113 -7.83 5.50 18.76
CA THR A 113 -8.62 4.26 18.76
C THR A 113 -9.35 4.06 20.10
N ILE A 114 -8.83 4.57 21.21
CA ILE A 114 -9.52 4.51 22.51
C ILE A 114 -10.94 5.09 22.39
N GLY A 115 -11.07 6.21 21.69
CA GLY A 115 -12.36 6.86 21.48
C GLY A 115 -13.17 6.27 20.34
N TYR A 116 -12.51 5.94 19.23
CA TYR A 116 -13.19 5.48 18.02
C TYR A 116 -13.80 4.08 18.18
N MET A 117 -13.08 3.17 18.84
CA MET A 117 -13.49 1.77 19.01
C MET A 117 -14.11 1.48 20.39
N GLU A 118 -14.47 2.51 21.14
CA GLU A 118 -14.94 2.39 22.52
C GLU A 118 -16.10 1.40 22.69
N GLU A 119 -17.04 1.39 21.77
CA GLU A 119 -18.24 0.55 21.82
C GLU A 119 -18.08 -0.80 21.09
N ASP A 120 -16.95 -1.06 20.47
CA ASP A 120 -16.74 -2.27 19.68
C ASP A 120 -16.36 -3.46 20.56
N GLU A 121 -16.98 -4.62 20.32
CA GLU A 121 -16.70 -5.86 21.04
C GLU A 121 -15.28 -6.39 20.81
N GLY A 122 -14.71 -6.12 19.63
CA GLY A 122 -13.35 -6.52 19.26
C GLY A 122 -12.27 -5.55 19.68
N TYR A 123 -12.48 -4.73 20.68
CA TYR A 123 -11.59 -3.67 21.11
C TYR A 123 -10.16 -4.16 21.35
N ASN A 124 -9.99 -5.21 22.16
CA ASN A 124 -8.65 -5.75 22.46
C ASN A 124 -7.99 -6.37 21.23
N ARG A 125 -8.76 -7.08 20.42
CA ARG A 125 -8.28 -7.67 19.16
C ARG A 125 -7.81 -6.59 18.19
N PHE A 126 -8.52 -5.48 18.12
CA PHE A 126 -8.14 -4.36 17.27
C PHE A 126 -6.80 -3.75 17.69
N PHE A 127 -6.63 -3.49 18.98
CA PHE A 127 -5.35 -2.98 19.51
C PHE A 127 -4.20 -3.94 19.27
N ALA A 128 -4.44 -5.24 19.42
CA ALA A 128 -3.43 -6.24 19.11
C ALA A 128 -3.01 -6.17 17.63
N TYR A 129 -3.97 -6.04 16.73
CA TYR A 129 -3.69 -5.99 15.29
C TYR A 129 -2.93 -4.73 14.88
N ILE A 130 -3.31 -3.55 15.39
CA ILE A 130 -2.60 -2.32 15.02
C ILE A 130 -1.18 -2.29 15.58
N SER A 131 -0.94 -2.84 16.75
CA SER A 131 0.41 -3.02 17.28
C SER A 131 1.23 -4.04 16.48
N LEU A 132 0.62 -5.15 16.09
CA LEU A 132 1.27 -6.15 15.25
C LEU A 132 1.62 -5.57 13.87
N PHE A 133 0.73 -4.74 13.33
CA PHE A 133 0.99 -4.04 12.07
C PHE A 133 2.19 -3.10 12.18
N THR A 134 2.29 -2.37 13.28
CA THR A 134 3.41 -1.47 13.56
C THR A 134 4.73 -2.25 13.67
N PHE A 135 4.73 -3.38 14.36
CA PHE A 135 5.87 -4.29 14.41
C PHE A 135 6.30 -4.73 13.01
N SER A 136 5.35 -5.17 12.20
CA SER A 136 5.62 -5.67 10.85
C SER A 136 6.23 -4.59 9.96
N MET A 137 5.71 -3.37 10.03
CA MET A 137 6.24 -2.26 9.25
C MET A 137 7.64 -1.84 9.71
N LEU A 138 7.91 -1.88 11.01
CA LEU A 138 9.24 -1.57 11.56
C LEU A 138 10.27 -2.62 11.11
N MET A 139 9.91 -3.89 11.09
CA MET A 139 10.78 -4.94 10.57
C MET A 139 11.11 -4.73 9.10
N LEU A 140 10.14 -4.24 8.34
CA LEU A 140 10.33 -3.92 6.92
C LEU A 140 11.32 -2.76 6.74
N VAL A 141 11.09 -1.64 7.40
CA VAL A 141 11.88 -0.42 7.18
C VAL A 141 13.28 -0.51 7.77
N MET A 142 13.48 -1.31 8.81
CA MET A 142 14.76 -1.49 9.47
C MET A 142 15.62 -2.60 8.87
N SER A 143 15.13 -3.29 7.84
CA SER A 143 15.84 -4.40 7.21
C SER A 143 17.18 -3.98 6.61
N ASN A 144 18.17 -4.87 6.68
CA ASN A 144 19.45 -4.71 5.99
C ASN A 144 19.64 -5.68 4.83
N ASN A 145 18.62 -6.48 4.53
CA ASN A 145 18.65 -7.47 3.47
C ASN A 145 17.26 -7.62 2.85
N MET A 146 17.24 -8.14 1.63
CA MET A 146 16.02 -8.24 0.83
C MET A 146 15.05 -9.30 1.33
N LEU A 147 15.54 -10.34 1.99
CA LEU A 147 14.68 -11.39 2.52
C LEU A 147 13.88 -10.90 3.72
N GLN A 148 14.50 -10.17 4.65
CA GLN A 148 13.81 -9.53 5.76
C GLN A 148 12.82 -8.48 5.26
N LEU A 149 13.20 -7.71 4.24
CA LEU A 149 12.30 -6.78 3.56
C LEU A 149 11.06 -7.50 3.06
N PHE A 150 11.24 -8.65 2.42
CA PHE A 150 10.14 -9.47 1.91
C PHE A 150 9.27 -10.04 3.04
N PHE A 151 9.87 -10.49 4.12
CA PHE A 151 9.11 -10.98 5.28
C PHE A 151 8.26 -9.87 5.90
N GLY A 152 8.81 -8.69 6.08
CA GLY A 152 8.03 -7.52 6.54
C GLY A 152 6.93 -7.15 5.56
N TRP A 153 7.20 -7.24 4.27
CA TRP A 153 6.27 -7.01 3.18
C TRP A 153 5.06 -7.93 3.26
N GLU A 154 5.31 -9.22 3.45
CA GLU A 154 4.27 -10.23 3.59
C GLU A 154 3.50 -10.08 4.91
N ALA A 155 4.21 -9.80 6.02
CA ALA A 155 3.58 -9.61 7.33
C ALA A 155 2.65 -8.41 7.32
N VAL A 156 3.06 -7.29 6.72
CA VAL A 156 2.22 -6.10 6.56
C VAL A 156 0.98 -6.44 5.74
N GLY A 157 1.15 -7.20 4.65
CA GLY A 157 0.03 -7.65 3.83
C GLY A 157 -0.98 -8.51 4.58
N LEU A 158 -0.49 -9.45 5.40
CA LEU A 158 -1.35 -10.31 6.21
C LEU A 158 -2.13 -9.52 7.26
N VAL A 159 -1.45 -8.66 8.02
CA VAL A 159 -2.10 -7.90 9.08
C VAL A 159 -3.08 -6.88 8.50
N SER A 160 -2.77 -6.28 7.35
CA SER A 160 -3.73 -5.42 6.66
C SER A 160 -4.99 -6.16 6.24
N TYR A 161 -4.85 -7.40 5.78
CA TYR A 161 -5.99 -8.28 5.49
C TYR A 161 -6.88 -8.47 6.73
N LEU A 162 -6.25 -8.76 7.88
CA LEU A 162 -7.00 -8.94 9.13
C LEU A 162 -7.71 -7.65 9.56
N LEU A 163 -7.06 -6.51 9.35
CA LEU A 163 -7.60 -5.21 9.74
C LEU A 163 -8.70 -4.71 8.80
N ILE A 164 -8.55 -4.87 7.49
CA ILE A 164 -9.58 -4.48 6.52
C ILE A 164 -10.85 -5.29 6.74
N GLY A 165 -10.71 -6.59 6.98
CA GLY A 165 -11.80 -7.49 7.30
C GLY A 165 -12.08 -7.61 8.79
N PHE A 166 -11.75 -6.59 9.59
CA PHE A 166 -11.94 -6.62 11.05
C PHE A 166 -13.38 -6.94 11.43
N TRP A 167 -14.34 -6.29 10.78
CA TRP A 167 -15.76 -6.60 10.91
C TRP A 167 -16.14 -7.75 9.96
N PHE A 168 -15.72 -8.94 10.32
CA PHE A 168 -15.84 -10.13 9.47
C PHE A 168 -17.29 -10.59 9.22
N ASN A 169 -18.25 -10.01 9.92
CA ASN A 169 -19.68 -10.26 9.68
C ASN A 169 -20.24 -9.46 8.51
N LYS A 170 -19.52 -8.45 8.03
CA LYS A 170 -19.95 -7.66 6.87
C LYS A 170 -19.44 -8.30 5.57
N PRO A 171 -20.33 -8.69 4.63
CA PRO A 171 -19.90 -9.26 3.35
C PRO A 171 -19.00 -8.32 2.54
N THR A 172 -19.25 -7.02 2.60
CA THR A 172 -18.44 -6.01 1.92
C THR A 172 -17.01 -5.93 2.46
N ALA A 173 -16.84 -6.07 3.78
CA ALA A 173 -15.52 -6.07 4.41
C ALA A 173 -14.73 -7.34 4.06
N ILE A 174 -15.38 -8.50 4.01
CA ILE A 174 -14.76 -9.76 3.59
C ILE A 174 -14.33 -9.70 2.13
N PHE A 175 -15.16 -9.16 1.26
CA PHE A 175 -14.83 -8.97 -0.14
C PHE A 175 -13.62 -8.02 -0.29
N ALA A 176 -13.63 -6.93 0.45
CA ALA A 176 -12.56 -5.93 0.41
C ALA A 176 -11.22 -6.49 0.88
N ASN A 177 -11.20 -7.25 1.98
CA ASN A 177 -9.94 -7.80 2.49
C ASN A 177 -9.37 -8.90 1.60
N MET A 178 -10.23 -9.72 1.01
CA MET A 178 -9.79 -10.73 0.04
C MET A 178 -9.21 -10.06 -1.21
N LYS A 179 -9.87 -9.03 -1.73
CA LYS A 179 -9.39 -8.25 -2.86
C LYS A 179 -8.03 -7.62 -2.58
N ALA A 180 -7.87 -6.98 -1.42
CA ALA A 180 -6.61 -6.39 -1.01
C ALA A 180 -5.49 -7.44 -0.93
N PHE A 181 -5.77 -8.58 -0.32
CA PHE A 181 -4.80 -9.67 -0.19
C PHE A 181 -4.37 -10.21 -1.56
N LEU A 182 -5.32 -10.54 -2.43
CA LEU A 182 -5.01 -11.14 -3.73
C LEU A 182 -4.26 -10.18 -4.65
N VAL A 183 -4.68 -8.92 -4.71
CA VAL A 183 -4.00 -7.92 -5.54
C VAL A 183 -2.57 -7.67 -5.06
N ASN A 184 -2.37 -7.59 -3.75
CA ASN A 184 -1.03 -7.45 -3.19
C ASN A 184 -0.16 -8.68 -3.46
N ARG A 185 -0.73 -9.89 -3.48
CA ARG A 185 0.01 -11.11 -3.83
C ARG A 185 0.48 -11.13 -5.27
N VAL A 186 -0.29 -10.54 -6.19
CA VAL A 186 0.16 -10.37 -7.58
C VAL A 186 1.42 -9.51 -7.61
N GLY A 187 1.43 -8.42 -6.85
CA GLY A 187 2.63 -7.59 -6.69
C GLY A 187 3.78 -8.35 -6.04
N ASP A 188 3.52 -9.12 -5.01
CA ASP A 188 4.53 -9.89 -4.28
C ASP A 188 5.20 -10.94 -5.16
N PHE A 189 4.47 -11.51 -6.11
CA PHE A 189 5.03 -12.45 -7.08
C PHE A 189 6.14 -11.79 -7.93
N GLY A 190 5.88 -10.60 -8.47
CA GLY A 190 6.90 -9.84 -9.18
C GLY A 190 8.08 -9.46 -8.28
N PHE A 191 7.79 -9.06 -7.05
CA PHE A 191 8.80 -8.68 -6.07
C PHE A 191 9.76 -9.84 -5.75
N ILE A 192 9.24 -11.04 -5.50
CA ILE A 192 10.08 -12.19 -5.19
C ILE A 192 10.91 -12.64 -6.40
N LEU A 193 10.40 -12.48 -7.62
CA LEU A 193 11.19 -12.73 -8.82
C LEU A 193 12.39 -11.77 -8.92
N GLY A 194 12.19 -10.50 -8.61
CA GLY A 194 13.27 -9.52 -8.57
C GLY A 194 14.32 -9.86 -7.52
N ILE A 195 13.90 -10.24 -6.33
CA ILE A 195 14.80 -10.70 -5.25
C ILE A 195 15.56 -11.96 -5.68
N GLY A 196 14.88 -12.91 -6.32
CA GLY A 196 15.49 -14.13 -6.81
C GLY A 196 16.57 -13.88 -7.86
N LEU A 197 16.35 -12.92 -8.77
CA LEU A 197 17.36 -12.53 -9.74
C LEU A 197 18.59 -11.90 -9.07
N ILE A 198 18.39 -11.07 -8.05
CA ILE A 198 19.51 -10.49 -7.30
C ILE A 198 20.28 -11.60 -6.59
N ALA A 199 19.60 -12.53 -5.93
CA ALA A 199 20.24 -13.66 -5.27
C ALA A 199 21.02 -14.52 -6.24
N ALA A 200 20.48 -14.77 -7.44
CA ALA A 200 21.11 -15.61 -8.45
C ALA A 200 22.37 -14.97 -9.06
N TYR A 201 22.35 -13.67 -9.33
CA TYR A 201 23.42 -13.00 -10.06
C TYR A 201 24.38 -12.21 -9.17
N ALA A 202 23.92 -11.70 -8.03
CA ALA A 202 24.78 -11.06 -7.04
C ALA A 202 25.31 -12.02 -5.97
N GLY A 203 24.65 -13.16 -5.79
CA GLY A 203 25.05 -14.16 -4.79
C GLY A 203 24.82 -13.76 -3.34
N THR A 204 24.06 -12.68 -3.12
CA THR A 204 23.80 -12.14 -1.78
C THR A 204 22.43 -11.47 -1.73
N LEU A 205 21.84 -11.45 -0.53
CA LEU A 205 20.61 -10.73 -0.25
C LEU A 205 20.85 -9.46 0.59
N ASN A 206 22.06 -9.28 1.11
CA ASN A 206 22.42 -8.10 1.89
C ASN A 206 22.50 -6.87 0.97
N TYR A 207 21.93 -5.74 1.42
CA TYR A 207 21.90 -4.52 0.60
C TYR A 207 23.29 -4.02 0.25
N ALA A 208 24.16 -3.86 1.25
CA ALA A 208 25.50 -3.31 1.02
C ALA A 208 26.32 -4.18 0.06
N GLU A 209 26.26 -5.49 0.22
CA GLU A 209 26.97 -6.45 -0.66
C GLU A 209 26.41 -6.45 -2.08
N ALA A 210 25.08 -6.41 -2.23
CA ALA A 210 24.44 -6.37 -3.54
C ALA A 210 24.74 -5.06 -4.26
N PHE A 211 24.70 -3.94 -3.57
CA PHE A 211 24.98 -2.63 -4.17
C PHE A 211 26.45 -2.45 -4.54
N ALA A 212 27.35 -3.10 -3.82
CA ALA A 212 28.76 -3.14 -4.19
C ALA A 212 29.00 -3.83 -5.55
N LYS A 213 28.09 -4.71 -5.96
CA LYS A 213 28.14 -5.40 -7.26
C LYS A 213 27.30 -4.73 -8.35
N ALA A 214 26.84 -3.51 -8.13
CA ALA A 214 25.98 -2.80 -9.07
C ALA A 214 26.62 -2.65 -10.46
N ASP A 215 27.91 -2.34 -10.52
CA ASP A 215 28.62 -2.19 -11.80
C ASP A 215 28.69 -3.52 -12.56
N GLU A 216 28.93 -4.63 -11.89
CA GLU A 216 28.91 -5.95 -12.51
C GLU A 216 27.53 -6.31 -13.03
N LEU A 217 26.50 -6.07 -12.23
CA LEU A 217 25.10 -6.35 -12.60
C LEU A 217 24.68 -5.52 -13.80
N SER A 218 25.17 -4.28 -13.93
CA SER A 218 24.83 -3.40 -15.04
C SER A 218 25.31 -3.89 -16.41
N ARG A 219 26.32 -4.76 -16.44
CA ARG A 219 26.90 -5.31 -17.67
C ARG A 219 26.24 -6.61 -18.12
N LEU A 220 25.42 -7.22 -17.29
CA LEU A 220 24.77 -8.48 -17.58
C LEU A 220 23.48 -8.28 -18.38
N THR A 221 23.14 -9.27 -19.20
CA THR A 221 21.87 -9.33 -19.91
C THR A 221 21.02 -10.45 -19.36
N PHE A 222 19.69 -10.28 -19.45
CA PHE A 222 18.76 -11.31 -19.04
C PHE A 222 18.85 -12.49 -20.03
N PRO A 223 18.96 -13.75 -19.56
CA PRO A 223 19.16 -14.90 -20.42
C PRO A 223 18.10 -15.05 -21.50
N GLY A 224 18.54 -15.28 -22.73
CA GLY A 224 17.64 -15.46 -23.87
C GLY A 224 17.05 -14.19 -24.46
N THR A 225 17.45 -13.03 -23.95
CA THR A 225 16.99 -11.71 -24.42
C THR A 225 18.15 -10.75 -24.56
N GLY A 226 17.93 -9.65 -25.29
CA GLY A 226 18.87 -8.54 -25.33
C GLY A 226 18.66 -7.52 -24.23
N TRP A 227 17.77 -7.80 -23.26
CA TRP A 227 17.42 -6.87 -22.19
C TRP A 227 18.51 -6.82 -21.12
N MET A 228 18.77 -5.63 -20.62
CA MET A 228 19.65 -5.42 -19.48
C MET A 228 19.09 -6.13 -18.24
N LEU A 229 19.91 -6.91 -17.54
CA LEU A 229 19.44 -7.66 -16.36
C LEU A 229 18.86 -6.74 -15.29
N VAL A 230 19.52 -5.62 -15.01
CA VAL A 230 19.07 -4.66 -13.99
C VAL A 230 17.72 -4.06 -14.33
N THR A 231 17.43 -3.85 -15.61
CA THR A 231 16.09 -3.38 -16.04
C THR A 231 15.01 -4.38 -15.64
N VAL A 232 15.25 -5.66 -15.89
CA VAL A 232 14.29 -6.72 -15.50
C VAL A 232 14.15 -6.79 -13.98
N VAL A 233 15.25 -6.74 -13.25
CA VAL A 233 15.25 -6.74 -11.78
C VAL A 233 14.44 -5.56 -11.24
N CYS A 234 14.70 -4.36 -11.72
CA CYS A 234 14.03 -3.15 -11.23
C CYS A 234 12.54 -3.14 -11.55
N ILE A 235 12.14 -3.59 -12.74
CA ILE A 235 10.72 -3.70 -13.10
C ILE A 235 10.03 -4.75 -12.21
N CYS A 236 10.66 -5.88 -11.95
CA CYS A 236 10.12 -6.91 -11.06
C CYS A 236 9.94 -6.39 -9.63
N LEU A 237 10.94 -5.68 -9.09
CA LEU A 237 10.84 -5.06 -7.77
C LEU A 237 9.73 -4.00 -7.74
N PHE A 238 9.62 -3.22 -8.80
CA PHE A 238 8.57 -2.19 -8.89
C PHE A 238 7.17 -2.78 -8.99
N ILE A 239 6.99 -3.95 -9.59
CA ILE A 239 5.69 -4.64 -9.57
C ILE A 239 5.25 -4.92 -8.12
N GLY A 240 6.18 -5.29 -7.24
CA GLY A 240 5.91 -5.38 -5.81
C GLY A 240 5.47 -4.04 -5.21
N ALA A 241 6.16 -2.96 -5.57
CA ALA A 241 5.79 -1.61 -5.16
C ALA A 241 4.42 -1.19 -5.70
N MET A 242 4.06 -1.59 -6.92
CA MET A 242 2.74 -1.33 -7.49
C MET A 242 1.62 -1.92 -6.64
N GLY A 243 1.83 -3.11 -6.06
CA GLY A 243 0.87 -3.73 -5.16
C GLY A 243 0.72 -2.95 -3.86
N LYS A 244 1.79 -2.79 -3.10
CA LYS A 244 1.75 -2.12 -1.80
C LYS A 244 1.39 -0.64 -1.88
N SER A 245 1.99 0.08 -2.83
CA SER A 245 1.74 1.51 -3.01
C SER A 245 0.56 1.80 -3.94
N ALA A 246 -0.22 0.80 -4.27
CA ALA A 246 -1.45 0.93 -5.05
C ALA A 246 -1.27 1.76 -6.33
N GLN A 247 -0.29 1.38 -7.14
CA GLN A 247 -0.04 2.01 -8.43
C GLN A 247 -0.77 1.25 -9.56
N PHE A 248 -1.22 1.98 -10.55
CA PHE A 248 -1.90 1.40 -11.70
C PHE A 248 -1.09 0.23 -12.30
N PRO A 249 -1.66 -0.93 -12.65
CA PRO A 249 -3.07 -1.32 -12.51
C PRO A 249 -3.43 -2.06 -11.21
N LEU A 250 -2.54 -2.10 -10.23
CA LEU A 250 -2.75 -2.80 -8.95
C LEU A 250 -3.31 -1.88 -7.84
N HIS A 251 -3.96 -0.79 -8.23
CA HIS A 251 -4.52 0.21 -7.32
C HIS A 251 -5.91 -0.14 -6.77
N VAL A 252 -6.59 -1.12 -7.37
CA VAL A 252 -8.03 -1.36 -7.20
C VAL A 252 -8.44 -1.74 -5.78
N TRP A 253 -7.52 -2.26 -4.98
CA TRP A 253 -7.81 -2.72 -3.62
C TRP A 253 -7.97 -1.57 -2.61
N LEU A 254 -7.30 -0.43 -2.83
CA LEU A 254 -7.18 0.61 -1.81
C LEU A 254 -8.50 1.31 -1.50
N PRO A 255 -9.33 1.71 -2.48
CA PRO A 255 -10.62 2.34 -2.17
C PRO A 255 -11.56 1.42 -1.39
N ASP A 256 -11.58 0.14 -1.69
CA ASP A 256 -12.44 -0.82 -1.00
C ASP A 256 -11.94 -1.14 0.42
N SER A 257 -10.66 -0.90 0.69
CA SER A 257 -10.10 -1.08 2.03
C SER A 257 -10.68 -0.10 3.06
N MET A 258 -11.47 0.88 2.63
CA MET A 258 -12.22 1.77 3.52
C MET A 258 -13.34 1.05 4.28
N GLU A 259 -13.63 -0.20 3.99
CA GLU A 259 -14.55 -1.03 4.78
C GLU A 259 -14.04 -1.36 6.18
N GLY A 260 -12.74 -1.23 6.43
CA GLY A 260 -12.17 -1.35 7.76
C GLY A 260 -12.45 -0.12 8.64
N PRO A 261 -12.27 -0.23 9.96
CA PRO A 261 -12.41 0.92 10.86
C PRO A 261 -11.46 2.08 10.48
N THR A 262 -11.90 3.31 10.72
CA THR A 262 -11.14 4.50 10.31
C THR A 262 -9.71 4.58 10.84
N PRO A 263 -9.39 4.17 12.08
CA PRO A 263 -7.99 4.17 12.54
C PRO A 263 -7.06 3.36 11.63
N ILE A 264 -7.54 2.26 11.07
CA ILE A 264 -6.80 1.47 10.08
C ILE A 264 -6.54 2.26 8.81
N SER A 265 -7.56 2.97 8.34
CA SER A 265 -7.44 3.78 7.13
C SER A 265 -6.32 4.81 7.28
N ALA A 266 -6.23 5.46 8.44
CA ALA A 266 -5.14 6.38 8.74
C ALA A 266 -3.78 5.66 8.79
N LEU A 267 -3.70 4.54 9.48
CA LEU A 267 -2.44 3.82 9.67
C LEU A 267 -1.93 3.21 8.37
N ILE A 268 -2.78 2.50 7.63
CA ILE A 268 -2.39 1.82 6.39
C ILE A 268 -2.06 2.83 5.28
N HIS A 269 -2.87 3.88 5.14
CA HIS A 269 -2.82 4.74 3.94
C HIS A 269 -1.99 6.01 4.12
N ALA A 270 -1.55 6.34 5.33
CA ALA A 270 -0.76 7.55 5.55
C ALA A 270 0.73 7.25 5.68
N ALA A 271 1.10 6.33 6.57
CA ALA A 271 2.48 6.22 7.04
C ALA A 271 3.12 4.83 6.87
N THR A 272 2.35 3.80 6.47
CA THR A 272 2.85 2.44 6.61
C THR A 272 2.76 1.63 5.32
N MET A 273 1.74 0.81 5.12
CA MET A 273 1.70 -0.17 4.03
C MET A 273 1.90 0.47 2.64
N VAL A 274 1.19 1.56 2.37
CA VAL A 274 1.27 2.22 1.06
C VAL A 274 2.58 2.96 0.84
N THR A 275 3.32 3.26 1.89
CA THR A 275 4.64 3.87 1.79
C THR A 275 5.76 2.85 1.58
N ALA A 276 5.47 1.57 1.78
CA ALA A 276 6.46 0.50 1.66
C ALA A 276 7.07 0.42 0.26
N GLY A 277 6.26 0.58 -0.79
CA GLY A 277 6.74 0.57 -2.17
C GLY A 277 7.65 1.74 -2.48
N ILE A 278 7.29 2.93 -2.01
CA ILE A 278 8.09 4.15 -2.19
C ILE A 278 9.42 4.01 -1.44
N PHE A 279 9.37 3.56 -0.20
CA PHE A 279 10.56 3.28 0.60
C PHE A 279 11.49 2.27 -0.09
N MET A 280 10.95 1.17 -0.59
CA MET A 280 11.72 0.12 -1.22
C MET A 280 12.46 0.61 -2.47
N VAL A 281 11.80 1.37 -3.33
CA VAL A 281 12.43 1.93 -4.53
C VAL A 281 13.54 2.91 -4.15
N ALA A 282 13.31 3.76 -3.15
CA ALA A 282 14.34 4.67 -2.64
C ALA A 282 15.52 3.91 -2.03
N ARG A 283 15.27 2.84 -1.28
CA ARG A 283 16.32 1.98 -0.72
C ARG A 283 17.13 1.29 -1.82
N MET A 284 16.46 0.89 -2.91
CA MET A 284 17.09 0.23 -4.04
C MET A 284 17.60 1.21 -5.12
N SER A 285 17.74 2.48 -4.77
CA SER A 285 18.22 3.50 -5.71
C SER A 285 19.54 3.15 -6.42
N PRO A 286 20.53 2.49 -5.79
CA PRO A 286 21.73 2.08 -6.52
C PRO A 286 21.47 1.16 -7.71
N LEU A 287 20.39 0.39 -7.67
CA LEU A 287 19.98 -0.47 -8.80
C LEU A 287 19.11 0.27 -9.81
N PHE A 288 18.13 1.07 -9.34
CA PHE A 288 17.22 1.81 -10.23
C PHE A 288 17.94 2.87 -11.05
N GLU A 289 19.00 3.49 -10.51
CA GLU A 289 19.80 4.48 -11.24
C GLU A 289 20.52 3.90 -12.46
N LEU A 290 20.73 2.60 -12.50
CA LEU A 290 21.41 1.92 -13.61
C LEU A 290 20.52 1.75 -14.85
N SER A 291 19.21 1.87 -14.73
CA SER A 291 18.26 1.59 -15.81
C SER A 291 17.31 2.77 -16.05
N ASP A 292 17.53 3.51 -17.12
CA ASP A 292 16.65 4.59 -17.54
C ASP A 292 15.28 4.06 -17.99
N THR A 293 15.23 2.86 -18.56
CA THR A 293 13.99 2.21 -18.97
C THR A 293 13.10 1.91 -17.75
N ALA A 294 13.69 1.38 -16.68
CA ALA A 294 12.96 1.12 -15.45
C ALA A 294 12.46 2.42 -14.81
N LEU A 295 13.29 3.45 -14.77
CA LEU A 295 12.90 4.76 -14.22
C LEU A 295 11.76 5.39 -15.03
N SER A 296 11.82 5.32 -16.36
CA SER A 296 10.73 5.82 -17.21
C SER A 296 9.43 5.06 -16.98
N PHE A 297 9.49 3.74 -16.82
CA PHE A 297 8.33 2.91 -16.49
C PHE A 297 7.72 3.34 -15.16
N VAL A 298 8.54 3.51 -14.13
CA VAL A 298 8.09 3.98 -12.80
C VAL A 298 7.39 5.34 -12.92
N MET A 299 8.01 6.27 -13.65
CA MET A 299 7.49 7.62 -13.80
C MET A 299 6.13 7.64 -14.53
N VAL A 300 5.97 6.89 -15.59
CA VAL A 300 4.72 6.84 -16.37
C VAL A 300 3.61 6.21 -15.54
N ILE A 301 3.87 5.11 -14.85
CA ILE A 301 2.89 4.48 -13.96
C ILE A 301 2.46 5.44 -12.85
N GLY A 302 3.40 6.14 -12.25
CA GLY A 302 3.09 7.15 -11.23
C GLY A 302 2.24 8.29 -11.77
N ALA A 303 2.54 8.76 -12.98
CA ALA A 303 1.78 9.82 -13.63
C ALA A 303 0.33 9.41 -13.93
N ILE A 304 0.14 8.20 -14.45
CA ILE A 304 -1.20 7.66 -14.69
C ILE A 304 -1.98 7.60 -13.38
N THR A 305 -1.38 7.08 -12.33
CA THR A 305 -2.03 6.96 -11.02
C THR A 305 -2.37 8.33 -10.45
N ALA A 306 -1.43 9.29 -10.51
CA ALA A 306 -1.63 10.62 -9.95
C ALA A 306 -2.83 11.33 -10.58
N LEU A 307 -2.93 11.32 -11.90
CA LEU A 307 -3.96 12.06 -12.61
C LEU A 307 -5.30 11.32 -12.62
N PHE A 308 -5.31 10.06 -13.06
CA PHE A 308 -6.56 9.34 -13.29
C PHE A 308 -7.26 8.93 -11.99
N MET A 309 -6.52 8.65 -10.93
CA MET A 309 -7.13 8.38 -9.63
C MET A 309 -7.64 9.66 -8.98
N GLY A 310 -7.00 10.79 -9.25
CA GLY A 310 -7.50 12.09 -8.83
C GLY A 310 -8.88 12.40 -9.39
N PHE A 311 -9.12 12.08 -10.66
CA PHE A 311 -10.43 12.27 -11.28
C PHE A 311 -11.53 11.48 -10.57
N LEU A 312 -11.25 10.29 -10.07
CA LEU A 312 -12.22 9.49 -9.33
C LEU A 312 -12.59 10.13 -7.99
N GLY A 313 -11.68 10.89 -7.39
CA GLY A 313 -11.96 11.62 -6.15
C GLY A 313 -13.02 12.71 -6.31
N ILE A 314 -13.16 13.27 -7.52
CA ILE A 314 -14.12 14.35 -7.81
C ILE A 314 -15.57 13.91 -7.58
N ILE A 315 -15.90 12.66 -7.92
CA ILE A 315 -17.27 12.15 -7.89
C ILE A 315 -17.62 11.39 -6.61
N GLN A 316 -16.68 11.19 -5.71
CA GLN A 316 -16.93 10.39 -4.50
C GLN A 316 -17.80 11.18 -3.51
N ASN A 317 -18.73 10.46 -2.87
CA ASN A 317 -19.63 11.00 -1.86
C ASN A 317 -19.37 10.47 -0.45
N ASP A 318 -18.59 9.39 -0.32
CA ASP A 318 -18.14 8.86 0.97
C ASP A 318 -16.91 9.64 1.43
N ILE A 319 -16.94 10.18 2.64
CA ILE A 319 -15.86 11.02 3.17
C ILE A 319 -14.51 10.28 3.21
N LYS A 320 -14.52 9.00 3.54
CA LYS A 320 -13.30 8.17 3.57
C LYS A 320 -12.79 7.89 2.16
N ARG A 321 -13.68 7.64 1.19
CA ARG A 321 -13.28 7.33 -0.18
C ARG A 321 -12.67 8.54 -0.90
N VAL A 322 -13.15 9.75 -0.62
CA VAL A 322 -12.52 10.97 -1.15
C VAL A 322 -11.05 11.03 -0.71
N VAL A 323 -10.80 10.81 0.58
CA VAL A 323 -9.44 10.82 1.13
C VAL A 323 -8.63 9.63 0.59
N ALA A 324 -9.26 8.49 0.35
CA ALA A 324 -8.60 7.33 -0.25
C ALA A 324 -8.10 7.60 -1.67
N TYR A 325 -8.92 8.18 -2.52
CA TYR A 325 -8.50 8.56 -3.88
C TYR A 325 -7.46 9.67 -3.87
N SER A 326 -7.54 10.57 -2.90
CA SER A 326 -6.47 11.53 -2.64
C SER A 326 -5.14 10.84 -2.31
N THR A 327 -5.18 9.80 -1.49
CA THR A 327 -4.00 9.00 -1.17
C THR A 327 -3.41 8.33 -2.42
N LEU A 328 -4.25 7.73 -3.26
CA LEU A 328 -3.81 7.14 -4.53
C LEU A 328 -3.10 8.17 -5.41
N SER A 329 -3.70 9.34 -5.56
CA SER A 329 -3.12 10.43 -6.34
C SER A 329 -1.77 10.88 -5.80
N GLN A 330 -1.64 11.05 -4.47
CA GLN A 330 -0.40 11.48 -3.85
C GLN A 330 0.69 10.41 -3.92
N LEU A 331 0.34 9.14 -3.81
CA LEU A 331 1.28 8.04 -4.06
C LEU A 331 1.78 8.05 -5.50
N GLY A 332 0.92 8.42 -6.44
CA GLY A 332 1.31 8.67 -7.83
C GLY A 332 2.34 9.78 -7.96
N TYR A 333 2.19 10.89 -7.23
CA TYR A 333 3.19 11.96 -7.16
C TYR A 333 4.54 11.45 -6.65
N MET A 334 4.53 10.67 -5.56
CA MET A 334 5.76 10.08 -5.02
C MET A 334 6.44 9.17 -6.05
N THR A 335 5.66 8.36 -6.73
CA THR A 335 6.16 7.44 -7.76
C THR A 335 6.74 8.19 -8.96
N VAL A 336 6.12 9.28 -9.37
CA VAL A 336 6.67 10.16 -10.42
C VAL A 336 8.04 10.71 -10.00
N ALA A 337 8.16 11.15 -8.74
CA ALA A 337 9.42 11.65 -8.21
C ALA A 337 10.51 10.56 -8.21
N LEU A 338 10.16 9.34 -7.83
CA LEU A 338 11.08 8.20 -7.91
C LEU A 338 11.57 7.97 -9.34
N GLY A 339 10.64 7.99 -10.30
CA GLY A 339 10.95 7.79 -11.71
C GLY A 339 11.77 8.92 -12.32
N ALA A 340 11.66 10.13 -11.78
CA ALA A 340 12.48 11.28 -12.17
C ALA A 340 13.87 11.26 -11.52
N SER A 341 14.24 10.18 -10.84
CA SER A 341 15.50 10.05 -10.09
C SER A 341 15.62 11.03 -8.91
N ALA A 342 14.51 11.54 -8.43
CA ALA A 342 14.42 12.42 -7.28
C ALA A 342 13.90 11.65 -6.05
N TYR A 343 14.63 10.63 -5.64
CA TYR A 343 14.23 9.73 -4.55
C TYR A 343 14.09 10.48 -3.22
N SER A 344 14.99 11.41 -2.93
CA SER A 344 14.92 12.24 -1.72
C SER A 344 13.64 13.05 -1.66
N VAL A 345 13.20 13.59 -2.80
CA VAL A 345 11.95 14.35 -2.90
C VAL A 345 10.75 13.42 -2.69
N ALA A 346 10.79 12.22 -3.24
CA ALA A 346 9.73 11.24 -3.05
C ALA A 346 9.54 10.86 -1.59
N VAL A 347 10.62 10.54 -0.89
CA VAL A 347 10.53 10.19 0.54
C VAL A 347 10.27 11.39 1.44
N PHE A 348 10.66 12.59 1.03
CA PHE A 348 10.28 13.82 1.70
C PHE A 348 8.77 14.04 1.63
N HIS A 349 8.18 13.88 0.46
CA HIS A 349 6.73 13.95 0.30
C HIS A 349 6.01 12.83 1.05
N LEU A 350 6.61 11.65 1.11
CA LEU A 350 6.10 10.55 1.94
C LEU A 350 5.98 10.97 3.40
N MET A 351 7.00 11.62 3.95
CA MET A 351 7.00 12.10 5.33
C MET A 351 5.92 13.15 5.56
N THR A 352 5.85 14.19 4.73
CA THR A 352 4.83 15.23 4.87
C THR A 352 3.42 14.68 4.69
N HIS A 353 3.24 13.82 3.70
CA HIS A 353 1.98 13.14 3.42
C HIS A 353 1.51 12.29 4.60
N ALA A 354 2.42 11.58 5.26
CA ALA A 354 2.08 10.77 6.41
C ALA A 354 1.37 11.60 7.49
N PHE A 355 1.88 12.80 7.77
CA PHE A 355 1.29 13.67 8.78
C PHE A 355 -0.07 14.23 8.36
N PHE A 356 -0.14 14.89 7.21
CA PHE A 356 -1.40 15.54 6.84
C PHE A 356 -2.47 14.54 6.39
N LYS A 357 -2.09 13.41 5.83
CA LYS A 357 -3.08 12.41 5.41
C LYS A 357 -3.63 11.62 6.60
N ALA A 358 -2.78 11.26 7.57
CA ALA A 358 -3.26 10.68 8.83
C ALA A 358 -4.22 11.66 9.52
N LEU A 359 -3.89 12.94 9.54
CA LEU A 359 -4.77 13.99 10.05
C LEU A 359 -6.12 13.99 9.34
N LEU A 360 -6.15 13.96 8.02
CA LEU A 360 -7.38 13.98 7.23
C LEU A 360 -8.23 12.74 7.46
N PHE A 361 -7.64 11.56 7.53
CA PHE A 361 -8.38 10.34 7.83
C PHE A 361 -8.96 10.35 9.23
N LEU A 362 -8.19 10.74 10.23
CA LEU A 362 -8.65 10.79 11.61
C LEU A 362 -9.69 11.90 11.80
N ALA A 363 -9.55 13.04 11.12
CA ALA A 363 -10.57 14.09 11.12
C ALA A 363 -11.87 13.61 10.46
N ALA A 364 -11.78 12.86 9.36
CA ALA A 364 -12.95 12.23 8.74
C ALA A 364 -13.63 11.28 9.70
N GLY A 365 -12.87 10.47 10.43
CA GLY A 365 -13.40 9.58 11.46
C GLY A 365 -14.05 10.34 12.63
N SER A 366 -13.48 11.48 13.02
CA SER A 366 -14.08 12.37 14.02
C SER A 366 -15.44 12.89 13.56
N VAL A 367 -15.56 13.30 12.29
CA VAL A 367 -16.84 13.71 11.69
C VAL A 367 -17.82 12.54 11.68
N ILE A 368 -17.38 11.34 11.34
CA ILE A 368 -18.22 10.14 11.34
C ILE A 368 -18.79 9.87 12.74
N ILE A 369 -17.97 9.97 13.77
CA ILE A 369 -18.40 9.83 15.16
C ILE A 369 -19.46 10.90 15.49
N GLY A 370 -19.18 12.15 15.18
CA GLY A 370 -20.06 13.27 15.44
C GLY A 370 -21.37 13.22 14.67
N MET A 371 -21.35 12.63 13.48
CA MET A 371 -22.51 12.46 12.60
C MET A 371 -23.22 11.12 12.80
N HIS A 372 -22.99 10.44 13.93
CA HIS A 372 -23.65 9.17 14.26
C HIS A 372 -23.50 8.08 13.18
N HIS A 373 -22.25 7.89 12.72
CA HIS A 373 -21.83 6.91 11.71
C HIS A 373 -22.29 7.20 10.28
N ASN A 374 -22.74 8.42 9.98
CA ASN A 374 -22.99 8.83 8.61
C ASN A 374 -21.65 9.18 7.93
N GLN A 375 -21.38 8.59 6.76
CA GLN A 375 -20.18 8.82 5.96
C GLN A 375 -20.45 9.60 4.68
N ASP A 376 -21.71 9.81 4.31
CA ASP A 376 -22.06 10.49 3.06
C ASP A 376 -22.02 12.01 3.24
N ILE A 377 -21.12 12.66 2.50
CA ILE A 377 -20.91 14.12 2.57
C ILE A 377 -22.10 14.93 2.04
N ARG A 378 -22.97 14.32 1.23
CA ARG A 378 -24.18 14.99 0.73
C ARG A 378 -25.17 15.31 1.83
N TRP A 379 -25.12 14.56 2.94
CA TRP A 379 -26.04 14.69 4.09
C TRP A 379 -25.36 15.33 5.30
N MET A 380 -24.32 16.12 5.05
CA MET A 380 -23.59 16.92 6.03
C MET A 380 -23.78 18.40 5.71
N GLY A 381 -23.13 19.26 6.42
CA GLY A 381 -23.14 20.71 6.19
C GLY A 381 -23.13 21.47 7.50
N GLY A 382 -22.37 22.57 7.56
CA GLY A 382 -22.28 23.42 8.73
C GLY A 382 -21.67 22.75 9.97
N VAL A 383 -20.95 21.64 9.80
CA VAL A 383 -20.40 20.84 10.92
C VAL A 383 -19.37 21.65 11.74
N ARG A 384 -18.77 22.68 11.17
CA ARG A 384 -17.80 23.54 11.88
C ARG A 384 -18.35 24.18 13.14
N LYS A 385 -19.66 24.43 13.21
CA LYS A 385 -20.34 25.02 14.38
C LYS A 385 -20.34 24.09 15.56
N TYR A 386 -20.39 22.79 15.32
CA TYR A 386 -20.51 21.75 16.33
C TYR A 386 -19.18 21.11 16.68
N MET A 387 -18.22 21.14 15.76
CA MET A 387 -16.94 20.45 15.87
C MET A 387 -15.78 21.39 15.52
N PRO A 388 -15.48 22.39 16.36
CA PRO A 388 -14.48 23.40 16.00
C PRO A 388 -13.06 22.86 15.89
N VAL A 389 -12.63 21.94 16.76
CA VAL A 389 -11.29 21.35 16.70
C VAL A 389 -11.12 20.49 15.45
N THR A 390 -12.10 19.64 15.17
CA THR A 390 -12.10 18.81 13.96
C THR A 390 -12.09 19.68 12.69
N TRP A 391 -12.88 20.76 12.69
CA TRP A 391 -12.91 21.72 11.58
C TRP A 391 -11.57 22.36 11.32
N ILE A 392 -10.92 22.93 12.36
CA ILE A 392 -9.65 23.64 12.20
C ILE A 392 -8.54 22.68 11.76
N THR A 393 -8.45 21.51 12.39
CA THR A 393 -7.44 20.52 12.03
C THR A 393 -7.64 19.95 10.63
N SER A 394 -8.88 19.73 10.23
CA SER A 394 -9.21 19.30 8.86
C SER A 394 -8.84 20.38 7.83
N LEU A 395 -9.10 21.65 8.13
CA LEU A 395 -8.70 22.76 7.27
C LEU A 395 -7.18 22.82 7.10
N LEU A 396 -6.43 22.70 8.18
CA LEU A 396 -4.97 22.69 8.13
C LEU A 396 -4.44 21.52 7.31
N GLY A 397 -5.00 20.33 7.48
CA GLY A 397 -4.65 19.16 6.68
C GLY A 397 -4.98 19.34 5.20
N THR A 398 -6.10 19.92 4.88
CA THR A 398 -6.51 20.21 3.50
C THR A 398 -5.59 21.24 2.85
N LEU A 399 -5.23 22.30 3.56
CA LEU A 399 -4.28 23.30 3.07
C LEU A 399 -2.89 22.70 2.83
N ALA A 400 -2.45 21.80 3.69
CA ALA A 400 -1.19 21.08 3.48
C ALA A 400 -1.27 20.18 2.24
N LEU A 401 -2.36 19.49 2.05
CA LEU A 401 -2.57 18.58 0.92
C LEU A 401 -2.54 19.31 -0.44
N ILE A 402 -3.20 20.44 -0.55
CA ILE A 402 -3.27 21.17 -1.82
C ILE A 402 -1.97 21.92 -2.17
N GLY A 403 -1.01 21.95 -1.26
CA GLY A 403 0.26 22.63 -1.49
C GLY A 403 0.22 24.13 -1.24
N THR A 404 -0.52 24.58 -0.22
CA THR A 404 -0.52 25.99 0.19
C THR A 404 0.86 26.41 0.65
N PRO A 405 1.43 27.55 0.15
CA PRO A 405 2.74 28.01 0.57
C PRO A 405 2.89 28.10 2.08
N LEU A 406 4.06 27.78 2.60
CA LEU A 406 4.47 27.64 4.00
C LEU A 406 4.00 26.35 4.70
N PHE A 407 3.02 25.64 4.15
CA PHE A 407 2.61 24.34 4.68
C PHE A 407 3.56 23.21 4.20
N ALA A 408 3.62 22.14 4.98
CA ALA A 408 4.53 21.03 4.68
C ALA A 408 4.35 20.44 3.27
N GLY A 409 3.10 20.27 2.85
CA GLY A 409 2.79 19.73 1.54
C GLY A 409 3.25 20.59 0.36
N PHE A 410 3.34 21.90 0.56
CA PHE A 410 3.88 22.81 -0.45
C PHE A 410 5.35 22.47 -0.77
N TYR A 411 6.18 22.36 0.25
CA TYR A 411 7.61 22.13 0.07
C TYR A 411 7.92 20.80 -0.61
N SER A 412 7.17 19.77 -0.30
CA SER A 412 7.36 18.46 -0.90
C SER A 412 6.73 18.35 -2.28
N LYS A 413 5.51 18.84 -2.46
CA LYS A 413 4.77 18.71 -3.71
C LYS A 413 5.37 19.57 -4.82
N ASP A 414 5.73 20.82 -4.53
CA ASP A 414 6.38 21.69 -5.49
C ASP A 414 7.76 21.17 -5.89
N SER A 415 8.47 20.56 -4.95
CA SER A 415 9.74 19.90 -5.26
C SER A 415 9.57 18.74 -6.23
N ILE A 416 8.49 17.97 -6.12
CA ILE A 416 8.16 16.90 -7.07
C ILE A 416 7.91 17.48 -8.47
N ILE A 417 7.09 18.52 -8.54
CA ILE A 417 6.71 19.14 -9.84
C ILE A 417 7.96 19.70 -10.54
N GLU A 418 8.84 20.39 -9.80
CA GLU A 418 10.10 20.91 -10.34
C GLU A 418 11.07 19.80 -10.74
N ALA A 419 11.17 18.73 -9.95
CA ALA A 419 12.05 17.60 -10.27
C ALA A 419 11.64 16.92 -11.59
N VAL A 420 10.36 16.76 -11.83
CA VAL A 420 9.83 16.21 -13.07
C VAL A 420 10.07 17.15 -14.24
N HIS A 421 9.89 18.44 -14.02
CA HIS A 421 10.15 19.46 -15.04
C HIS A 421 11.61 19.44 -15.52
N GLU A 422 12.53 19.21 -14.59
CA GLU A 422 13.99 19.16 -14.88
C GLU A 422 14.46 17.76 -15.33
N SER A 423 13.58 16.78 -15.40
CA SER A 423 13.92 15.44 -15.86
C SER A 423 13.99 15.35 -17.38
N HIS A 424 15.01 14.65 -17.88
CA HIS A 424 15.22 14.39 -19.31
C HIS A 424 14.85 12.95 -19.71
N LEU A 425 14.30 12.17 -18.80
CA LEU A 425 13.91 10.79 -19.06
C LEU A 425 12.67 10.74 -19.97
N ALA A 426 12.53 9.65 -20.71
CA ALA A 426 11.36 9.43 -21.54
C ALA A 426 10.09 9.37 -20.68
N GLY A 427 9.05 10.06 -21.11
CA GLY A 427 7.80 10.17 -20.36
C GLY A 427 7.74 11.35 -19.38
N ALA A 428 8.81 12.11 -19.23
CA ALA A 428 8.84 13.27 -18.32
C ALA A 428 7.82 14.34 -18.70
N GLY A 429 7.57 14.55 -19.99
CA GLY A 429 6.59 15.51 -20.47
C GLY A 429 5.16 15.15 -20.05
N PHE A 430 4.77 13.91 -20.23
CA PHE A 430 3.47 13.41 -19.76
C PHE A 430 3.38 13.46 -18.23
N ALA A 431 4.43 13.05 -17.53
CA ALA A 431 4.45 13.07 -16.07
C ALA A 431 4.33 14.49 -15.53
N TYR A 432 5.01 15.46 -16.14
CA TYR A 432 4.89 16.87 -15.76
C TYR A 432 3.45 17.39 -15.96
N PHE A 433 2.85 17.10 -17.09
CA PHE A 433 1.45 17.43 -17.34
C PHE A 433 0.53 16.82 -16.27
N ALA A 434 0.72 15.54 -15.97
CA ALA A 434 -0.11 14.81 -15.01
C ALA A 434 -0.01 15.39 -13.60
N VAL A 435 1.20 15.67 -13.11
CA VAL A 435 1.36 16.22 -11.76
C VAL A 435 0.89 17.67 -11.68
N LEU A 436 1.05 18.45 -12.74
CA LEU A 436 0.62 19.83 -12.77
C LEU A 436 -0.92 19.93 -12.83
N ALA A 437 -1.55 19.18 -13.73
CA ALA A 437 -3.02 19.11 -13.82
C ALA A 437 -3.63 18.53 -12.54
N GLY A 438 -2.96 17.56 -11.93
CA GLY A 438 -3.37 16.97 -10.67
C GLY A 438 -3.44 17.95 -9.50
N VAL A 439 -2.69 19.05 -9.54
CA VAL A 439 -2.79 20.11 -8.53
C VAL A 439 -4.19 20.71 -8.52
N PHE A 440 -4.71 21.05 -9.69
CA PHE A 440 -6.07 21.58 -9.83
C PHE A 440 -7.11 20.59 -9.37
N VAL A 441 -7.00 19.33 -9.79
CA VAL A 441 -7.94 18.26 -9.43
C VAL A 441 -7.93 18.02 -7.92
N THR A 442 -6.76 17.97 -7.31
CA THR A 442 -6.61 17.76 -5.86
C THR A 442 -7.25 18.89 -5.07
N ALA A 443 -7.02 20.13 -5.47
CA ALA A 443 -7.62 21.28 -4.80
C ALA A 443 -9.15 21.24 -4.92
N PHE A 444 -9.65 20.87 -6.09
CA PHE A 444 -11.08 20.82 -6.35
C PHE A 444 -11.78 19.79 -5.46
N TYR A 445 -11.36 18.52 -5.48
CA TYR A 445 -12.08 17.49 -4.70
C TYR A 445 -11.86 17.66 -3.20
N SER A 446 -10.70 18.17 -2.79
CA SER A 446 -10.41 18.40 -1.37
C SER A 446 -11.30 19.49 -0.80
N PHE A 447 -11.47 20.60 -1.51
CA PHE A 447 -12.35 21.68 -1.08
C PHE A 447 -13.82 21.38 -1.32
N ARG A 448 -14.15 20.54 -2.30
CA ARG A 448 -15.51 20.00 -2.42
C ARG A 448 -15.93 19.31 -1.14
N LEU A 449 -15.10 18.39 -0.67
CA LEU A 449 -15.34 17.70 0.63
C LEU A 449 -15.41 18.70 1.78
N TYR A 450 -14.44 19.59 1.86
CA TYR A 450 -14.35 20.58 2.94
C TYR A 450 -15.62 21.45 3.02
N PHE A 451 -16.04 22.00 1.92
CA PHE A 451 -17.23 22.87 1.88
C PHE A 451 -18.52 22.10 2.16
N LEU A 452 -18.67 20.92 1.59
CA LEU A 452 -19.89 20.12 1.82
C LEU A 452 -20.02 19.65 3.26
N VAL A 453 -18.91 19.39 3.94
CA VAL A 453 -18.93 18.91 5.34
C VAL A 453 -19.05 20.06 6.32
N PHE A 454 -18.19 21.05 6.24
CA PHE A 454 -18.01 22.06 7.27
C PHE A 454 -18.77 23.35 7.04
N HIS A 455 -19.14 23.66 5.81
CA HIS A 455 -19.85 24.89 5.45
C HIS A 455 -21.19 24.60 4.81
N GLY A 456 -21.94 25.65 4.52
CA GLY A 456 -23.22 25.57 3.84
C GLY A 456 -24.39 25.21 4.77
N LYS A 457 -25.50 24.85 4.16
CA LYS A 457 -26.72 24.48 4.86
C LYS A 457 -26.60 23.08 5.46
N GLU A 458 -27.16 22.91 6.64
CA GLU A 458 -27.28 21.59 7.27
C GLU A 458 -28.24 20.72 6.46
N ARG A 459 -27.78 19.50 6.13
CA ARG A 459 -28.57 18.54 5.33
C ARG A 459 -28.80 17.23 6.07
N PHE A 460 -28.71 17.24 7.40
CA PHE A 460 -28.84 16.06 8.25
C PHE A 460 -30.20 15.40 8.12
N ASP A 461 -31.26 16.22 8.01
CA ASP A 461 -32.64 15.76 7.94
C ASP A 461 -33.02 15.15 6.59
N GLN A 462 -32.22 15.38 5.56
CA GLN A 462 -32.45 14.90 4.20
C GLN A 462 -31.85 13.51 3.94
N ASN A 463 -31.15 12.94 4.93
CA ASN A 463 -30.55 11.62 4.81
C ASN A 463 -31.64 10.53 4.80
N PRO A 464 -31.77 9.73 3.72
CA PRO A 464 -32.75 8.65 3.64
C PRO A 464 -32.58 7.61 4.75
N ASP A 465 -31.33 7.38 5.20
CA ASP A 465 -31.01 6.38 6.20
C ASP A 465 -31.33 6.83 7.64
N ALA A 466 -31.54 8.13 7.87
CA ALA A 466 -31.90 8.67 9.17
C ALA A 466 -33.26 8.17 9.67
N HIS A 467 -34.13 7.70 8.78
CA HIS A 467 -35.47 7.20 9.09
C HIS A 467 -35.52 5.71 9.38
N HIS A 468 -34.47 4.93 9.09
CA HIS A 468 -34.43 3.49 9.29
C HIS A 468 -33.96 3.05 10.69
N HIS A 469 -33.30 3.91 11.44
CA HIS A 469 -32.84 3.62 12.81
C HIS A 469 -33.88 3.92 13.90
N GLY A 470 -35.11 4.29 13.52
CA GLY A 470 -36.16 4.73 14.42
C GLY A 470 -37.19 3.67 14.86
N HIS A 471 -36.98 2.37 14.55
CA HIS A 471 -38.04 1.38 14.80
C HIS A 471 -37.93 0.54 16.07
N ASP A 472 -36.88 0.67 16.88
CA ASP A 472 -36.69 -0.19 18.06
C ASP A 472 -36.57 0.54 19.41
N ASP A 473 -36.96 1.80 19.53
CA ASP A 473 -37.02 2.41 20.85
C ASP A 473 -38.34 3.17 21.10
N HIS A 474 -39.17 2.56 21.89
CA HIS A 474 -40.36 3.19 22.45
C HIS A 474 -39.96 4.30 23.42
N GLY A 475 -40.02 5.56 23.01
CA GLY A 475 -40.25 6.59 23.96
C GLY A 475 -39.41 7.84 24.04
N HIS A 476 -38.71 8.27 22.99
CA HIS A 476 -38.25 9.67 22.93
C HIS A 476 -38.53 10.27 21.55
N HIS A 477 -39.55 11.11 21.53
CA HIS A 477 -39.87 11.92 20.36
C HIS A 477 -38.72 12.89 20.06
N GLY A 478 -38.07 12.70 18.90
CA GLY A 478 -37.69 13.79 18.02
C GLY A 478 -36.64 14.78 18.46
N GLU A 479 -35.55 14.35 19.15
CA GLU A 479 -34.34 15.15 19.12
C GLU A 479 -33.47 14.64 18.00
N HIS A 480 -33.42 15.42 16.88
CA HIS A 480 -32.35 15.30 15.90
C HIS A 480 -31.05 15.56 16.66
N HIS A 481 -30.28 14.52 16.92
CA HIS A 481 -29.00 14.69 17.58
C HIS A 481 -28.07 15.51 16.70
N ALA A 482 -27.86 16.77 17.06
CA ALA A 482 -26.87 17.62 16.43
C ALA A 482 -25.49 16.96 16.57
N PRO A 483 -24.59 17.15 15.58
CA PRO A 483 -23.21 16.72 15.74
C PRO A 483 -22.59 17.32 17.01
N HIS A 484 -21.66 16.60 17.60
CA HIS A 484 -20.92 17.04 18.78
C HIS A 484 -19.42 16.80 18.58
N GLU A 485 -18.59 17.58 19.27
CA GLU A 485 -17.15 17.39 19.20
C GLU A 485 -16.76 16.05 19.84
N SER A 486 -15.72 15.43 19.27
CA SER A 486 -15.19 14.17 19.73
C SER A 486 -14.47 14.33 21.08
N PRO A 487 -14.32 13.24 21.88
CA PRO A 487 -13.60 13.32 23.14
C PRO A 487 -12.12 13.66 22.94
N TRP A 488 -11.45 14.04 24.03
CA TRP A 488 -10.04 14.49 23.96
C TRP A 488 -9.09 13.43 23.39
N VAL A 489 -9.37 12.14 23.59
CA VAL A 489 -8.54 11.05 23.03
C VAL A 489 -8.55 11.03 21.49
N VAL A 490 -9.57 11.63 20.88
CA VAL A 490 -9.69 11.80 19.43
C VAL A 490 -9.11 13.15 18.99
N THR A 491 -9.41 14.23 19.70
CA THR A 491 -9.02 15.58 19.28
C THR A 491 -7.53 15.87 19.51
N VAL A 492 -6.93 15.33 20.57
CA VAL A 492 -5.50 15.53 20.84
C VAL A 492 -4.61 14.95 19.72
N PRO A 493 -4.83 13.73 19.23
CA PRO A 493 -4.10 13.25 18.06
C PRO A 493 -4.27 14.14 16.82
N LEU A 494 -5.45 14.70 16.60
CA LEU A 494 -5.69 15.63 15.49
C LEU A 494 -4.80 16.86 15.61
N ILE A 495 -4.72 17.46 16.79
CA ILE A 495 -3.88 18.63 17.05
C ILE A 495 -2.40 18.29 16.88
N LEU A 496 -1.96 17.17 17.43
CA LEU A 496 -0.56 16.73 17.37
C LEU A 496 -0.12 16.38 15.94
N LEU A 497 -1.03 15.91 15.10
CA LEU A 497 -0.75 15.70 13.66
C LEU A 497 -0.80 17.00 12.87
N ALA A 498 -1.62 17.96 13.28
CA ALA A 498 -1.74 19.24 12.59
C ALA A 498 -0.44 20.07 12.67
N ILE A 499 0.26 20.01 13.78
CA ILE A 499 1.50 20.76 13.99
C ILE A 499 2.56 20.41 12.93
N PRO A 500 2.99 19.14 12.77
CA PRO A 500 3.95 18.81 11.72
C PRO A 500 3.38 19.01 10.31
N SER A 501 2.08 18.85 10.11
CA SER A 501 1.47 19.13 8.80
C SER A 501 1.66 20.56 8.32
N VAL A 502 1.83 21.49 9.24
CA VAL A 502 2.11 22.90 8.93
C VAL A 502 3.61 23.19 8.87
N VAL A 503 4.38 22.73 9.85
CA VAL A 503 5.74 23.25 10.07
C VAL A 503 6.86 22.33 9.57
N ILE A 504 6.62 21.03 9.42
CA ILE A 504 7.71 20.09 9.18
C ILE A 504 8.44 20.32 7.85
N GLY A 505 7.72 20.77 6.82
CA GLY A 505 8.31 21.04 5.50
C GLY A 505 9.25 22.23 5.54
N PHE A 506 8.85 23.31 6.17
CA PHE A 506 9.68 24.50 6.34
C PHE A 506 10.97 24.20 7.11
N MET A 507 10.86 23.43 8.18
CA MET A 507 11.97 23.11 9.05
C MET A 507 12.96 22.10 8.43
N THR A 508 12.50 21.21 7.57
CA THR A 508 13.29 20.04 7.15
C THR A 508 13.66 20.00 5.69
N ILE A 509 13.12 20.89 4.85
CA ILE A 509 13.42 20.86 3.41
C ILE A 509 14.91 21.01 3.13
N GLU A 510 15.56 21.97 3.77
CA GLU A 510 16.98 22.21 3.54
C GLU A 510 17.87 21.05 4.01
N PRO A 511 17.75 20.56 5.28
CA PRO A 511 18.55 19.44 5.73
C PRO A 511 18.31 18.15 4.95
N MET A 512 17.06 17.84 4.62
CA MET A 512 16.70 16.57 3.99
C MET A 512 17.02 16.52 2.49
N LEU A 513 16.69 17.57 1.75
CA LEU A 513 16.89 17.58 0.30
C LEU A 513 18.28 18.09 -0.10
N TYR A 514 18.81 19.05 0.63
CA TYR A 514 20.01 19.79 0.22
C TYR A 514 21.16 19.73 1.23
N GLY A 515 20.91 19.16 2.40
CA GLY A 515 21.88 19.11 3.50
C GLY A 515 22.56 17.78 3.75
N GLY A 516 22.41 16.81 2.87
CA GLY A 516 23.09 15.52 2.97
C GLY A 516 22.50 14.51 3.96
N PHE A 517 21.27 14.72 4.43
CA PHE A 517 20.61 13.78 5.34
C PHE A 517 20.50 12.36 4.75
N PHE A 518 20.20 12.25 3.45
CA PHE A 518 20.06 10.98 2.74
C PHE A 518 21.34 10.53 2.00
N LYS A 519 22.45 11.17 2.24
CA LYS A 519 23.70 10.98 1.49
C LYS A 519 24.11 9.50 1.35
N ASP A 520 24.05 8.74 2.44
CA ASP A 520 24.47 7.34 2.46
C ASP A 520 23.34 6.36 2.09
N ALA A 521 22.11 6.83 2.14
CA ALA A 521 20.92 5.99 1.95
C ALA A 521 20.45 5.97 0.50
N ILE A 522 20.59 7.09 -0.20
CA ILE A 522 20.07 7.29 -1.54
C ILE A 522 21.22 7.63 -2.49
N PHE A 523 21.33 6.88 -3.56
CA PHE A 523 22.34 7.10 -4.60
C PHE A 523 21.68 7.71 -5.84
N VAL A 524 22.27 8.80 -6.35
CA VAL A 524 21.85 9.45 -7.60
C VAL A 524 23.08 9.67 -8.46
N ASN A 525 23.01 9.26 -9.73
CA ASN A 525 24.03 9.58 -10.73
C ASN A 525 23.72 10.97 -11.31
N LEU A 526 24.33 12.00 -10.76
CA LEU A 526 24.07 13.39 -11.13
C LEU A 526 24.44 13.73 -12.58
N GLU A 527 25.35 12.98 -13.21
CA GLU A 527 25.70 13.19 -14.60
C GLU A 527 24.60 12.78 -15.56
N LYS A 528 23.94 11.64 -15.27
CA LYS A 528 22.82 11.12 -16.07
C LYS A 528 21.48 11.73 -15.70
N HIS A 529 21.29 12.01 -14.40
CA HIS A 529 20.02 12.45 -13.85
C HIS A 529 20.24 13.73 -13.02
N PRO A 530 20.30 14.90 -13.67
CA PRO A 530 20.68 16.13 -13.00
C PRO A 530 19.54 16.83 -12.23
N ALA A 531 18.35 16.24 -12.16
CA ALA A 531 17.17 16.90 -11.59
C ALA A 531 17.41 17.44 -10.17
N MET A 532 18.03 16.65 -9.28
CA MET A 532 18.31 17.08 -7.90
C MET A 532 19.36 18.18 -7.83
N GLU A 533 20.36 18.17 -8.68
CA GLU A 533 21.37 19.23 -8.73
C GLU A 533 20.76 20.55 -9.21
N GLU A 534 19.91 20.51 -10.21
CA GLU A 534 19.22 21.70 -10.71
C GLU A 534 18.25 22.27 -9.67
N LEU A 535 17.56 21.42 -8.92
CA LEU A 535 16.73 21.86 -7.78
C LEU A 535 17.57 22.55 -6.71
N LYS A 536 18.76 22.03 -6.40
CA LYS A 536 19.66 22.60 -5.41
C LYS A 536 20.10 23.99 -5.82
N GLN A 537 20.40 24.21 -7.10
CA GLN A 537 20.78 25.52 -7.62
C GLN A 537 19.67 26.55 -7.55
N LEU A 538 18.42 26.12 -7.68
CA LEU A 538 17.24 27.00 -7.60
C LEU A 538 16.80 27.30 -6.16
N PHE A 539 17.26 26.54 -5.19
CA PHE A 539 16.84 26.66 -3.80
C PHE A 539 17.68 27.73 -3.08
N HIS A 540 17.02 28.73 -2.52
CA HIS A 540 17.62 29.85 -1.77
C HIS A 540 17.00 30.03 -0.38
N GLY A 541 16.52 28.97 0.23
CA GLY A 541 15.91 28.98 1.54
C GLY A 541 14.40 28.75 1.50
N PRO A 542 13.83 28.23 2.60
CA PRO A 542 12.41 27.92 2.61
C PRO A 542 11.49 29.14 2.47
N ALA A 543 11.83 30.26 3.08
CA ALA A 543 11.03 31.48 2.95
C ALA A 543 11.02 32.01 1.51
N GLN A 544 12.18 32.00 0.86
CA GLN A 544 12.32 32.42 -0.54
C GLN A 544 11.55 31.50 -1.49
N MET A 545 11.58 30.18 -1.23
CA MET A 545 10.80 29.21 -1.99
C MET A 545 9.30 29.49 -1.89
N ALA A 546 8.81 29.82 -0.70
CA ALA A 546 7.41 30.17 -0.50
C ALA A 546 7.01 31.43 -1.27
N LEU A 547 7.86 32.46 -1.29
CA LEU A 547 7.61 33.69 -2.04
C LEU A 547 7.57 33.43 -3.56
N HIS A 548 8.52 32.65 -4.07
CA HIS A 548 8.51 32.25 -5.49
C HIS A 548 7.31 31.35 -5.83
N GLY A 549 6.88 30.53 -4.90
CA GLY A 549 5.71 29.66 -5.05
C GLY A 549 4.43 30.43 -5.29
N LEU A 550 4.28 31.64 -4.73
CA LEU A 550 3.10 32.48 -4.96
C LEU A 550 2.96 32.94 -6.41
N MET A 551 4.03 32.93 -7.19
CA MET A 551 4.03 33.32 -8.60
C MET A 551 4.08 32.11 -9.55
N ALA A 552 4.24 30.90 -9.04
CA ALA A 552 4.39 29.68 -9.82
C ALA A 552 3.01 29.11 -10.23
N PRO A 553 2.93 28.37 -11.37
CA PRO A 553 1.68 27.76 -11.84
C PRO A 553 0.96 26.86 -10.83
N PRO A 554 1.64 26.03 -10.00
CA PRO A 554 0.94 25.17 -9.04
C PRO A 554 0.05 25.94 -8.05
N PHE A 555 0.51 27.08 -7.55
CA PHE A 555 -0.29 27.88 -6.63
C PHE A 555 -1.59 28.36 -7.29
N TRP A 556 -1.50 28.88 -8.50
CA TRP A 556 -2.67 29.39 -9.22
C TRP A 556 -3.65 28.30 -9.61
N LEU A 557 -3.16 27.12 -9.94
CA LEU A 557 -3.99 25.94 -10.19
C LEU A 557 -4.71 25.49 -8.92
N ALA A 558 -4.02 25.43 -7.79
CA ALA A 558 -4.62 25.08 -6.51
C ALA A 558 -5.67 26.11 -6.08
N LEU A 559 -5.37 27.40 -6.22
CA LEU A 559 -6.32 28.47 -5.93
C LEU A 559 -7.54 28.39 -6.84
N SER A 560 -7.35 28.16 -8.13
CA SER A 560 -8.43 28.03 -9.12
C SER A 560 -9.35 26.85 -8.79
N GLY A 561 -8.79 25.70 -8.46
CA GLY A 561 -9.55 24.50 -8.06
C GLY A 561 -10.36 24.75 -6.80
N SER A 562 -9.77 25.40 -5.81
CA SER A 562 -10.44 25.75 -4.55
C SER A 562 -11.59 26.73 -4.75
N VAL A 563 -11.36 27.78 -5.54
CA VAL A 563 -12.41 28.79 -5.86
C VAL A 563 -13.53 28.16 -6.67
N LEU A 564 -13.20 27.30 -7.63
CA LEU A 564 -14.22 26.61 -8.42
C LEU A 564 -15.09 25.69 -7.54
N ALA A 565 -14.49 24.98 -6.60
CA ALA A 565 -15.25 24.16 -5.65
C ALA A 565 -16.16 25.01 -4.78
N TRP A 566 -15.67 26.15 -4.29
CA TRP A 566 -16.49 27.08 -3.53
C TRP A 566 -17.69 27.58 -4.35
N TYR A 567 -17.44 28.01 -5.58
CA TYR A 567 -18.50 28.50 -6.46
C TYR A 567 -19.55 27.44 -6.75
N MET A 568 -19.13 26.24 -7.13
CA MET A 568 -20.04 25.16 -7.54
C MET A 568 -20.88 24.62 -6.38
N TYR A 569 -20.34 24.58 -5.17
CA TYR A 569 -21.03 23.93 -4.06
C TYR A 569 -21.62 24.89 -3.05
N MET A 570 -21.12 26.12 -2.97
CA MET A 570 -21.61 27.12 -1.99
C MET A 570 -22.43 28.24 -2.65
N VAL A 571 -22.07 28.69 -3.83
CA VAL A 571 -22.73 29.80 -4.51
C VAL A 571 -23.83 29.31 -5.46
N ASN A 572 -23.53 28.30 -6.28
CA ASN A 572 -24.45 27.76 -7.27
C ASN A 572 -24.54 26.22 -7.16
N PRO A 573 -25.29 25.66 -6.20
CA PRO A 573 -25.37 24.22 -6.00
C PRO A 573 -26.03 23.45 -7.16
N ALA A 574 -26.71 24.11 -8.07
CA ALA A 574 -27.32 23.48 -9.24
C ALA A 574 -26.30 23.15 -10.34
N LEU A 575 -25.16 23.82 -10.36
CA LEU A 575 -24.15 23.69 -11.41
C LEU A 575 -23.53 22.28 -11.46
N PRO A 576 -23.15 21.64 -10.34
CA PRO A 576 -22.63 20.26 -10.38
C PRO A 576 -23.58 19.26 -11.04
N ALA A 577 -24.89 19.34 -10.74
CA ALA A 577 -25.88 18.47 -11.35
C ALA A 577 -26.03 18.70 -12.85
N ALA A 578 -25.95 19.96 -13.28
CA ALA A 578 -26.00 20.34 -14.70
C ALA A 578 -24.78 19.80 -15.46
N ILE A 579 -23.59 19.94 -14.90
CA ILE A 579 -22.34 19.41 -15.49
C ILE A 579 -22.39 17.89 -15.57
N LYS A 580 -22.87 17.23 -14.54
CA LYS A 580 -23.04 15.78 -14.53
C LYS A 580 -23.94 15.31 -15.67
N ARG A 581 -25.07 15.99 -15.89
CA ARG A 581 -25.99 15.65 -16.99
C ARG A 581 -25.37 15.90 -18.35
N MET A 582 -24.61 16.97 -18.50
CA MET A 582 -23.94 17.34 -19.76
C MET A 582 -22.87 16.32 -20.13
N PHE A 583 -22.10 15.82 -19.15
CA PHE A 583 -20.99 14.89 -19.32
C PHE A 583 -21.30 13.50 -18.75
N MET A 584 -22.54 13.03 -18.90
CA MET A 584 -22.97 11.74 -18.37
C MET A 584 -22.08 10.55 -18.81
N PRO A 585 -21.61 10.44 -20.08
CA PRO A 585 -20.69 9.37 -20.45
C PRO A 585 -19.40 9.37 -19.64
N VAL A 586 -18.83 10.53 -19.37
CA VAL A 586 -17.62 10.68 -18.54
C VAL A 586 -17.91 10.30 -17.09
N PHE A 587 -19.04 10.76 -16.57
CA PHE A 587 -19.47 10.40 -15.21
C PHE A 587 -19.66 8.89 -15.08
N THR A 588 -20.28 8.24 -16.06
CA THR A 588 -20.47 6.77 -16.05
C THR A 588 -19.13 6.04 -16.04
N LEU A 589 -18.16 6.51 -16.83
CA LEU A 589 -16.81 5.94 -16.83
C LEU A 589 -16.13 6.05 -15.45
N LEU A 590 -16.23 7.21 -14.81
CA LEU A 590 -15.66 7.46 -13.49
C LEU A 590 -16.40 6.68 -12.39
N ASP A 591 -17.71 6.62 -12.45
CA ASP A 591 -18.54 5.90 -11.47
C ASP A 591 -18.24 4.38 -11.48
N ASN A 592 -17.94 3.83 -12.64
CA ASN A 592 -17.50 2.44 -12.79
C ASN A 592 -15.99 2.26 -12.63
N LYS A 593 -15.28 3.27 -12.11
CA LYS A 593 -13.84 3.21 -11.80
C LYS A 593 -13.01 2.75 -13.01
N TYR A 594 -13.29 3.29 -14.18
CA TYR A 594 -12.69 2.93 -15.48
C TYR A 594 -12.88 1.46 -15.85
N TYR A 595 -13.83 0.75 -15.25
CA TYR A 595 -14.16 -0.65 -15.48
C TYR A 595 -13.06 -1.65 -15.13
N PHE A 596 -12.05 -1.25 -14.35
CA PHE A 596 -10.99 -2.16 -13.92
C PHE A 596 -11.50 -3.25 -12.97
N ASP A 597 -12.38 -2.91 -12.03
CA ASP A 597 -13.00 -3.91 -11.16
C ASP A 597 -13.84 -4.90 -11.95
N TRP A 598 -14.61 -4.40 -12.91
CA TRP A 598 -15.39 -5.25 -13.81
C TRP A 598 -14.49 -6.21 -14.60
N PHE A 599 -13.39 -5.69 -15.17
CA PHE A 599 -12.43 -6.49 -15.90
C PHE A 599 -11.80 -7.57 -15.02
N ASN A 600 -11.35 -7.20 -13.82
CA ASN A 600 -10.72 -8.13 -12.89
C ASN A 600 -11.67 -9.23 -12.45
N GLU A 601 -12.94 -8.92 -12.19
CA GLU A 601 -13.94 -9.90 -11.76
C GLU A 601 -14.45 -10.77 -12.89
N ASN A 602 -14.75 -10.18 -14.05
CA ASN A 602 -15.43 -10.88 -15.15
C ASN A 602 -14.48 -11.50 -16.16
N VAL A 603 -13.27 -11.00 -16.31
CA VAL A 603 -12.27 -11.54 -17.24
C VAL A 603 -11.23 -12.36 -16.50
N LEU A 604 -10.51 -11.76 -15.54
CA LEU A 604 -9.40 -12.45 -14.87
C LEU A 604 -9.88 -13.51 -13.87
N ALA A 605 -10.73 -13.13 -12.93
CA ALA A 605 -11.20 -14.05 -11.89
C ALA A 605 -12.10 -15.15 -12.48
N ARG A 606 -13.01 -14.76 -13.36
CA ARG A 606 -13.90 -15.72 -14.04
C ARG A 606 -13.11 -16.63 -14.96
N GLY A 607 -12.16 -16.09 -15.72
CA GLY A 607 -11.28 -16.87 -16.59
C GLY A 607 -10.47 -17.90 -15.81
N THR A 608 -9.92 -17.50 -14.66
CA THR A 608 -9.18 -18.40 -13.78
C THR A 608 -10.05 -19.51 -13.24
N ARG A 609 -11.28 -19.21 -12.82
CA ARG A 609 -12.25 -20.22 -12.36
C ARG A 609 -12.64 -21.18 -13.48
N LEU A 610 -12.88 -20.67 -14.68
CA LEU A 610 -13.21 -21.50 -15.85
C LEU A 610 -12.04 -22.42 -16.22
N LEU A 611 -10.82 -21.88 -16.23
CA LEU A 611 -9.62 -22.68 -16.47
C LEU A 611 -9.44 -23.75 -15.40
N GLY A 612 -9.58 -23.39 -14.13
CA GLY A 612 -9.51 -24.34 -13.03
C GLY A 612 -10.55 -25.45 -13.14
N THR A 613 -11.78 -25.10 -13.50
CA THR A 613 -12.86 -26.08 -13.73
C THR A 613 -12.54 -27.00 -14.91
N ALA A 614 -12.02 -26.44 -16.00
CA ALA A 614 -11.64 -27.22 -17.18
C ALA A 614 -10.51 -28.22 -16.87
N LEU A 615 -9.50 -27.76 -16.15
CA LEU A 615 -8.38 -28.63 -15.71
C LEU A 615 -8.86 -29.70 -14.74
N TRP A 616 -9.73 -29.36 -13.80
CA TRP A 616 -10.27 -30.32 -12.84
C TRP A 616 -11.16 -31.35 -13.53
N LYS A 617 -12.20 -30.90 -14.24
CA LYS A 617 -13.17 -31.83 -14.87
C LYS A 617 -12.59 -32.55 -16.08
N GLY A 618 -11.83 -31.84 -16.91
CA GLY A 618 -11.23 -32.43 -18.12
C GLY A 618 -9.94 -33.16 -17.81
N GLY A 619 -9.02 -32.54 -17.07
CA GLY A 619 -7.73 -33.11 -16.75
C GLY A 619 -7.82 -34.18 -15.66
N ASP A 620 -8.20 -33.80 -14.47
CA ASP A 620 -8.17 -34.71 -13.33
C ASP A 620 -9.24 -35.81 -13.44
N GLN A 621 -10.51 -35.43 -13.65
CA GLN A 621 -11.60 -36.39 -13.61
C GLN A 621 -11.69 -37.23 -14.88
N LYS A 622 -11.63 -36.61 -16.07
CA LYS A 622 -11.80 -37.37 -17.32
C LYS A 622 -10.54 -38.05 -17.78
N LEU A 623 -9.41 -37.31 -17.81
CA LEU A 623 -8.17 -37.86 -18.36
C LEU A 623 -7.46 -38.74 -17.32
N ILE A 624 -7.13 -38.21 -16.16
CA ILE A 624 -6.34 -38.93 -15.17
C ILE A 624 -7.17 -40.06 -14.54
N ASP A 625 -8.23 -39.70 -13.83
CA ASP A 625 -9.05 -40.70 -13.13
C ASP A 625 -9.84 -41.57 -14.08
N GLY A 626 -10.48 -40.99 -15.09
CA GLY A 626 -11.35 -41.73 -16.01
C GLY A 626 -10.60 -42.57 -17.00
N ALA A 627 -9.72 -41.96 -17.80
CA ALA A 627 -9.04 -42.66 -18.89
C ALA A 627 -7.81 -43.45 -18.43
N LEU A 628 -6.91 -42.79 -17.64
CA LEU A 628 -5.66 -43.44 -17.26
C LEU A 628 -5.83 -44.42 -16.10
N VAL A 629 -6.41 -44.00 -14.99
CA VAL A 629 -6.53 -44.87 -13.79
C VAL A 629 -7.63 -45.90 -14.00
N ASN A 630 -8.89 -45.45 -14.18
CA ASN A 630 -10.02 -46.33 -14.30
C ASN A 630 -10.02 -47.08 -15.65
N GLY A 631 -9.54 -46.45 -16.72
CA GLY A 631 -9.40 -47.03 -18.03
C GLY A 631 -8.42 -48.20 -18.05
N SER A 632 -7.28 -48.07 -17.37
CA SER A 632 -6.26 -49.12 -17.31
C SER A 632 -6.77 -50.36 -16.59
N TRP A 633 -7.39 -50.23 -15.40
CA TRP A 633 -7.93 -51.42 -14.73
C TRP A 633 -9.08 -52.05 -15.48
N LYS A 634 -9.94 -51.25 -16.15
CA LYS A 634 -11.00 -51.77 -17.04
C LYS A 634 -10.41 -52.52 -18.23
N LEU A 635 -9.34 -51.99 -18.82
CA LEU A 635 -8.62 -52.67 -19.90
C LEU A 635 -8.05 -53.99 -19.43
N VAL A 636 -7.39 -54.00 -18.26
CA VAL A 636 -6.87 -55.23 -17.66
C VAL A 636 -8.00 -56.21 -17.37
N GLY A 637 -9.11 -55.74 -16.83
CA GLY A 637 -10.31 -56.57 -16.61
C GLY A 637 -10.87 -57.15 -17.90
N TRP A 638 -10.95 -56.36 -18.95
CA TRP A 638 -11.39 -56.80 -20.27
C TRP A 638 -10.43 -57.85 -20.85
N VAL A 639 -9.13 -57.58 -20.86
CA VAL A 639 -8.11 -58.52 -21.32
C VAL A 639 -8.20 -59.81 -20.52
N SER A 640 -8.31 -59.75 -19.19
CA SER A 640 -8.50 -60.92 -18.34
C SER A 640 -9.75 -61.71 -18.74
N GLY A 641 -10.87 -61.02 -19.04
CA GLY A 641 -12.08 -61.67 -19.51
C GLY A 641 -11.90 -62.39 -20.85
N VAL A 642 -11.15 -61.81 -21.78
CA VAL A 642 -10.81 -62.43 -23.05
C VAL A 642 -9.91 -63.66 -22.85
N VAL A 643 -8.85 -63.48 -22.04
CA VAL A 643 -7.91 -64.57 -21.77
C VAL A 643 -8.60 -65.76 -21.07
N ARG A 644 -9.53 -65.49 -20.15
CA ARG A 644 -10.32 -66.54 -19.48
C ARG A 644 -11.12 -67.40 -20.48
N ARG A 645 -11.60 -66.81 -21.58
CA ARG A 645 -12.34 -67.55 -22.60
C ARG A 645 -11.45 -68.55 -23.35
N LEU A 646 -10.13 -68.31 -23.37
CA LEU A 646 -9.16 -69.22 -23.93
C LEU A 646 -8.99 -70.51 -23.08
N GLN A 647 -9.31 -70.36 -21.78
CA GLN A 647 -9.26 -71.50 -20.84
C GLN A 647 -10.61 -72.24 -20.85
N SER A 648 -10.76 -73.16 -21.73
CA SER A 648 -11.99 -73.96 -21.87
C SER A 648 -12.17 -75.01 -20.79
N GLY A 649 -11.13 -75.37 -20.07
CA GLY A 649 -11.12 -76.40 -19.06
C GLY A 649 -11.02 -77.84 -19.67
N TYR A 650 -10.97 -77.96 -20.94
CA TYR A 650 -10.84 -79.27 -21.61
C TYR A 650 -9.41 -79.51 -22.06
N ILE A 651 -8.80 -80.59 -21.57
CA ILE A 651 -7.41 -80.97 -21.86
C ILE A 651 -7.07 -81.01 -23.32
N TYR A 652 -8.02 -81.59 -24.16
CA TYR A 652 -7.80 -81.70 -25.57
C TYR A 652 -7.72 -80.38 -26.33
N HIS A 653 -8.35 -79.31 -25.85
CA HIS A 653 -8.20 -78.00 -26.45
C HIS A 653 -6.80 -77.47 -26.26
N TYR A 654 -6.21 -77.66 -25.04
CA TYR A 654 -4.87 -77.25 -24.77
C TYR A 654 -3.83 -78.09 -25.52
N ALA A 655 -4.04 -79.41 -25.59
CA ALA A 655 -3.18 -80.28 -26.37
C ALA A 655 -3.17 -79.90 -27.85
N PHE A 656 -4.34 -79.60 -28.40
CA PHE A 656 -4.45 -79.14 -29.77
C PHE A 656 -3.75 -77.81 -29.98
N GLY A 657 -3.94 -76.85 -29.10
CA GLY A 657 -3.26 -75.56 -29.15
C GLY A 657 -1.72 -75.67 -29.10
N MET A 658 -1.24 -76.60 -28.26
CA MET A 658 0.22 -76.87 -28.19
C MET A 658 0.73 -77.48 -29.49
N ILE A 659 0.00 -78.44 -30.06
CA ILE A 659 0.36 -79.08 -31.33
C ILE A 659 0.43 -78.02 -32.43
N VAL A 660 -0.59 -77.18 -32.54
CA VAL A 660 -0.60 -76.09 -33.53
C VAL A 660 0.56 -75.12 -33.29
N GLY A 661 0.84 -74.76 -32.02
CA GLY A 661 1.96 -73.86 -31.69
C GLY A 661 3.32 -74.47 -32.10
N VAL A 662 3.52 -75.77 -31.79
CA VAL A 662 4.73 -76.45 -32.22
C VAL A 662 4.84 -76.49 -33.73
N PHE A 663 3.76 -76.81 -34.42
CA PHE A 663 3.72 -76.86 -35.90
C PHE A 663 4.09 -75.52 -36.49
N VAL A 664 3.51 -74.41 -35.99
CA VAL A 664 3.82 -73.05 -36.44
C VAL A 664 5.25 -72.69 -36.19
N LEU A 665 5.74 -72.98 -35.01
CA LEU A 665 7.11 -72.67 -34.66
C LEU A 665 8.11 -73.46 -35.52
N MET A 666 7.85 -74.75 -35.71
CA MET A 666 8.73 -75.58 -36.54
C MET A 666 8.71 -75.10 -37.99
N THR A 667 7.52 -74.78 -38.55
CA THR A 667 7.39 -74.24 -39.89
C THR A 667 8.15 -72.93 -40.01
N TYR A 668 8.04 -72.04 -39.02
CA TYR A 668 8.76 -70.75 -39.00
C TYR A 668 10.27 -70.93 -38.95
N PHE A 669 10.79 -71.81 -38.09
CA PHE A 669 12.19 -72.12 -38.03
C PHE A 669 12.73 -72.82 -39.27
N VAL A 670 11.98 -73.74 -39.87
CA VAL A 670 12.40 -74.37 -41.09
C VAL A 670 12.36 -73.36 -42.26
N TRP A 671 11.45 -72.43 -42.24
CA TRP A 671 11.40 -71.38 -43.24
C TRP A 671 12.50 -70.35 -43.13
N LEU A 672 12.87 -70.01 -41.90
CA LEU A 672 14.01 -69.09 -41.61
C LEU A 672 15.38 -69.68 -41.95
N ASN A 673 15.50 -71.01 -41.96
CA ASN A 673 16.78 -71.67 -42.26
C ASN A 673 16.88 -72.13 -43.73
N ARG A 674 15.95 -71.73 -44.58
CA ARG A 674 16.10 -71.78 -46.01
C ARG A 674 16.49 -70.42 -46.55
#